data_d1bbdf84fb16b601e6429ad652c4f412
#
_entry.id   d1bbdf84fb16b601e6429ad652c4f412
#
_cell.length_a   1.000
_cell.length_b   1.000
_cell.length_c   1.000
_cell.angle_alpha   90.00
_cell.angle_beta   90.00
_cell.angle_gamma   90.00
#
_symmetry.space_group_name_H-M   'P 1'
#
loop_
_entity.id
_entity.type
_entity.pdbx_description
1 polymer ?
#
loop_
_entity_poly.entity_id
_entity_poly.type
_entity_poly.pdbx_seq_one_letter_code
_entity_poly.pdbx_strand_id
1 'polypeptide(L)'
;MAEQKFIEVRGAREHNLKNIDVKIPRDELVVITGLSGSGKSSLAFDTIYAEGQRRYVESLSAYARQFLDMMEKPDVDHISGLSPAISIEQKTTSKNPRSTVGTVTEIYDYLRLLFARAGTPFSPATGLPIVAMQVQDMVDRVMALPEGTRGYLLAPIVRDRKGEYRKEFLELRKEGFQRVKVDGQFFEIEEVPALDKKLRHDIDVVVDRIVVRGGIETRLADSFRTALNRAEGIAVLETAPAEGEPERIVFSEKFACPVSGFTIPEIEPRLFSFNAPFGACPVCDGLGVELFFDERLIVPDVTVRVSDGAIAPWSKTKTPYFLQTIEAIAKHYGFARNARWQDLSDQSREVFLRGSGGEEIEFRYDEGGRVYQVRRAFEGVIPNMERRYRETDSAWVREEFEQYQNNRPCQACGGHRLRPEALAVKIGGRHVGEVVQMSIREAFAWVETVPGVLSNQKNEIARAILKEIRERLGFLNNVGLDYLTLSRNAGTLSGGESQRIRLASQIGSGLTGVLYVLDEPSIGLHQRDNDRLLLTLKNLRDQGNTVIVVEHDEEAIREADYVFDMGPGAGVHGGQVVAHGTPAEIAADPASVTGQYLAGLREIAVPGKRRRGNGKALTVVNAVGNNLKGVTVDFPLGRFICVTGVSGGGKSTLTVETLYKTAALRLNGAHEVPAPCDTIRGFEHLDKVIDIDQRPIGRTPRSNPATYTGAFTPIRDWFAGLPEAKARGYKPGQFSFNVKGGRCEACQGDGVLKIEMNFLPDVYVTCETCKGARYNRETLEVKFKGKSIADVLDMTVEDAQEFFRAVPAIREKMDALVQVGLGYIKVGQQATTLSGGEAQRVKLSKELARRSTGRTLYILDEPTTGLHFEDVRKLLDVLHTLVEQGNSMIVIEHNLDVVKTADWIIDIGPEGGDGGGRIVAAGTPEEVAADPASHTGRYLKPLLERRRVAAE
;
A
#
# COMPACT_ATOMS: atom_id res chain seq x y z
N MET A 1 37.79 -17.17 -23.63
CA MET A 1 37.94 -17.24 -22.18
C MET A 1 37.13 -18.43 -21.75
N ALA A 2 37.64 -19.34 -20.89
CA ALA A 2 36.84 -20.42 -20.37
C ALA A 2 35.66 -19.79 -19.57
N GLU A 3 34.44 -20.20 -19.85
CA GLU A 3 33.26 -19.75 -19.10
C GLU A 3 33.48 -20.06 -17.64
N GLN A 4 33.45 -19.05 -16.77
CA GLN A 4 33.59 -19.21 -15.33
C GLN A 4 32.30 -19.81 -14.77
N LYS A 5 32.34 -21.09 -14.42
CA LYS A 5 31.18 -21.87 -14.02
C LYS A 5 30.67 -21.55 -12.60
N PHE A 6 31.44 -20.82 -11.79
CA PHE A 6 31.15 -20.53 -10.40
C PHE A 6 31.35 -19.07 -10.05
N ILE A 7 30.55 -18.57 -9.14
CA ILE A 7 30.84 -17.38 -8.34
C ILE A 7 31.65 -17.87 -7.15
N GLU A 8 32.93 -17.45 -7.06
CA GLU A 8 33.79 -17.79 -5.93
C GLU A 8 33.89 -16.63 -4.97
N VAL A 9 33.49 -16.87 -3.71
CA VAL A 9 33.64 -15.92 -2.59
C VAL A 9 34.70 -16.50 -1.66
N ARG A 10 35.69 -15.72 -1.25
CA ARG A 10 36.75 -16.12 -0.33
C ARG A 10 36.86 -15.13 0.82
N GLY A 11 36.90 -15.65 2.03
CA GLY A 11 37.12 -14.87 3.24
C GLY A 11 35.99 -13.91 3.57
N ALA A 12 34.72 -14.28 3.41
CA ALA A 12 33.59 -13.43 3.77
C ALA A 12 33.43 -13.31 5.27
N ARG A 13 33.43 -12.06 5.79
CA ARG A 13 33.37 -11.73 7.22
C ARG A 13 32.29 -10.70 7.57
N GLU A 14 31.40 -10.41 6.61
CA GLU A 14 30.33 -9.41 6.82
C GLU A 14 29.41 -9.83 7.98
N HIS A 15 29.13 -8.92 8.89
CA HIS A 15 28.30 -9.12 10.09
C HIS A 15 28.76 -10.31 10.95
N ASN A 16 28.01 -11.43 10.92
CA ASN A 16 28.30 -12.63 11.71
C ASN A 16 29.01 -13.73 10.92
N LEU A 17 29.35 -13.52 9.66
CA LEU A 17 30.07 -14.49 8.83
C LEU A 17 31.49 -14.76 9.39
N LYS A 18 31.87 -16.02 9.46
CA LYS A 18 33.10 -16.50 10.11
C LYS A 18 34.18 -16.83 9.10
N ASN A 19 34.60 -15.84 8.26
CA ASN A 19 35.66 -16.02 7.28
C ASN A 19 35.41 -17.19 6.35
N ILE A 20 34.21 -17.22 5.75
CA ILE A 20 33.77 -18.38 4.95
C ILE A 20 34.21 -18.28 3.50
N ASP A 21 34.47 -19.44 2.89
CA ASP A 21 34.69 -19.60 1.45
C ASP A 21 33.52 -20.38 0.85
N VAL A 22 32.95 -19.86 -0.25
CA VAL A 22 31.84 -20.52 -0.96
C VAL A 22 32.04 -20.48 -2.47
N LYS A 23 31.61 -21.55 -3.16
CA LYS A 23 31.55 -21.66 -4.62
C LYS A 23 30.11 -21.89 -5.03
N ILE A 24 29.51 -20.88 -5.62
CA ILE A 24 28.12 -20.88 -6.04
C ILE A 24 28.06 -21.18 -7.54
N PRO A 25 27.35 -22.23 -7.97
CA PRO A 25 27.21 -22.53 -9.40
C PRO A 25 26.45 -21.41 -10.12
N ARG A 26 26.87 -21.11 -11.35
CA ARG A 26 26.18 -20.13 -12.21
C ARG A 26 25.13 -20.81 -13.06
N ASP A 27 24.15 -20.01 -13.49
CA ASP A 27 23.05 -20.43 -14.34
C ASP A 27 22.19 -21.54 -13.73
N GLU A 28 22.14 -21.53 -12.39
CA GLU A 28 21.36 -22.45 -11.56
C GLU A 28 20.47 -21.69 -10.59
N LEU A 29 19.44 -22.38 -10.08
CA LEU A 29 18.60 -21.96 -8.96
C LEU A 29 19.26 -22.40 -7.65
N VAL A 30 19.86 -21.47 -6.92
CA VAL A 30 20.59 -21.71 -5.70
C VAL A 30 19.77 -21.19 -4.51
N VAL A 31 19.51 -22.07 -3.53
CA VAL A 31 18.82 -21.69 -2.29
C VAL A 31 19.83 -21.57 -1.15
N ILE A 32 19.80 -20.46 -0.43
CA ILE A 32 20.53 -20.24 0.82
C ILE A 32 19.52 -20.33 1.96
N THR A 33 19.63 -21.37 2.78
CA THR A 33 18.71 -21.66 3.89
C THR A 33 19.45 -21.74 5.24
N GLY A 34 18.74 -22.00 6.32
CA GLY A 34 19.27 -22.14 7.68
C GLY A 34 18.51 -21.31 8.72
N LEU A 35 18.86 -21.41 9.98
CA LEU A 35 18.18 -20.75 11.10
C LEU A 35 18.08 -19.22 10.93
N SER A 36 17.08 -18.60 11.56
CA SER A 36 16.98 -17.15 11.60
C SER A 36 18.21 -16.55 12.28
N GLY A 37 18.84 -15.52 11.66
CA GLY A 37 20.09 -14.93 12.15
C GLY A 37 21.36 -15.78 11.90
N SER A 38 21.32 -16.81 11.06
CA SER A 38 22.49 -17.66 10.75
C SER A 38 23.49 -17.04 9.76
N GLY A 39 23.18 -15.86 9.16
CA GLY A 39 24.06 -15.18 8.23
C GLY A 39 23.67 -15.32 6.75
N LYS A 40 22.49 -15.84 6.44
CA LYS A 40 21.99 -15.99 5.06
C LYS A 40 21.98 -14.69 4.28
N SER A 41 21.32 -13.67 4.82
CA SER A 41 21.21 -12.36 4.19
C SER A 41 22.56 -11.65 4.11
N SER A 42 23.44 -11.84 5.13
CA SER A 42 24.80 -11.32 5.11
C SER A 42 25.63 -11.89 3.96
N LEU A 43 25.44 -13.18 3.62
CA LEU A 43 26.11 -13.78 2.47
C LEU A 43 25.45 -13.32 1.15
N ALA A 44 24.13 -13.43 1.01
CA ALA A 44 23.41 -13.19 -0.24
C ALA A 44 23.38 -11.69 -0.62
N PHE A 45 23.00 -10.84 0.32
CA PHE A 45 22.77 -9.41 0.06
C PHE A 45 23.98 -8.56 0.43
N ASP A 46 24.44 -8.63 1.67
CA ASP A 46 25.50 -7.73 2.16
C ASP A 46 26.88 -8.07 1.60
N THR A 47 27.10 -9.30 1.08
CA THR A 47 28.36 -9.72 0.46
C THR A 47 28.24 -9.84 -1.06
N ILE A 48 27.43 -10.77 -1.58
CA ILE A 48 27.42 -11.12 -3.02
C ILE A 48 26.75 -10.02 -3.84
N TYR A 49 25.51 -9.64 -3.46
CA TYR A 49 24.79 -8.60 -4.17
C TYR A 49 25.47 -7.23 -4.05
N ALA A 50 25.89 -6.85 -2.86
CA ALA A 50 26.54 -5.57 -2.60
C ALA A 50 27.80 -5.37 -3.46
N GLU A 51 28.66 -6.40 -3.55
CA GLU A 51 29.85 -6.35 -4.41
C GLU A 51 29.48 -6.37 -5.90
N GLY A 52 28.48 -7.14 -6.30
CA GLY A 52 28.00 -7.18 -7.69
C GLY A 52 27.46 -5.82 -8.14
N GLN A 53 26.67 -5.16 -7.29
CA GLN A 53 26.16 -3.82 -7.55
C GLN A 53 27.27 -2.77 -7.57
N ARG A 54 28.18 -2.83 -6.59
CA ARG A 54 29.33 -1.93 -6.52
C ARG A 54 30.16 -1.97 -7.81
N ARG A 55 30.51 -3.17 -8.31
CA ARG A 55 31.26 -3.34 -9.57
C ARG A 55 30.48 -2.85 -10.79
N TYR A 56 29.18 -3.08 -10.81
CA TYR A 56 28.33 -2.58 -11.90
C TYR A 56 28.33 -1.05 -11.94
N VAL A 57 28.12 -0.38 -10.80
CA VAL A 57 28.14 1.08 -10.69
C VAL A 57 29.53 1.63 -11.03
N GLU A 58 30.62 0.95 -10.61
CA GLU A 58 32.00 1.31 -10.95
C GLU A 58 32.26 1.29 -12.45
N SER A 59 31.60 0.42 -13.21
CA SER A 59 31.69 0.33 -14.67
C SER A 59 30.96 1.48 -15.41
N LEU A 60 30.09 2.23 -14.71
CA LEU A 60 29.29 3.31 -15.26
C LEU A 60 30.10 4.63 -15.40
N SER A 61 29.43 5.69 -15.82
CA SER A 61 30.04 7.01 -16.04
C SER A 61 30.66 7.63 -14.78
N ALA A 62 31.52 8.62 -14.94
CA ALA A 62 32.15 9.38 -13.85
C ALA A 62 31.10 10.03 -12.89
N TYR A 63 29.92 10.39 -13.40
CA TYR A 63 28.83 10.91 -12.57
C TYR A 63 28.26 9.83 -11.64
N ALA A 64 28.05 8.63 -12.15
CA ALA A 64 27.57 7.50 -11.34
C ALA A 64 28.59 7.08 -10.27
N ARG A 65 29.89 7.25 -10.55
CA ARG A 65 30.97 6.96 -9.58
C ARG A 65 30.95 7.86 -8.34
N GLN A 66 30.36 9.06 -8.39
CA GLN A 66 30.20 9.92 -7.21
C GLN A 66 29.31 9.27 -6.13
N PHE A 67 28.48 8.31 -6.50
CA PHE A 67 27.68 7.52 -5.57
C PHE A 67 28.43 6.33 -4.99
N LEU A 68 29.58 5.93 -5.56
CA LEU A 68 30.42 4.82 -5.07
C LEU A 68 31.07 5.12 -3.72
N ASP A 69 31.46 6.38 -3.49
CA ASP A 69 32.04 6.79 -2.21
C ASP A 69 31.07 6.62 -1.02
N MET A 70 29.78 6.39 -1.32
CA MET A 70 28.72 6.11 -0.36
C MET A 70 28.41 4.62 -0.21
N MET A 71 28.95 3.75 -1.07
CA MET A 71 28.76 2.29 -1.00
C MET A 71 29.93 1.66 -0.26
N GLU A 72 29.65 1.14 0.93
CA GLU A 72 30.65 0.40 1.70
C GLU A 72 31.06 -0.87 0.93
N LYS A 73 32.37 -1.14 0.90
CA LYS A 73 32.90 -2.38 0.33
C LYS A 73 32.65 -3.50 1.33
N PRO A 74 32.04 -4.62 0.92
CA PRO A 74 31.87 -5.76 1.82
C PRO A 74 33.20 -6.27 2.40
N ASP A 75 33.18 -6.73 3.63
CA ASP A 75 34.33 -7.35 4.28
C ASP A 75 34.56 -8.78 3.73
N VAL A 76 35.31 -8.84 2.64
CA VAL A 76 35.61 -10.05 1.89
C VAL A 76 36.98 -9.95 1.25
N ASP A 77 37.74 -11.05 1.23
CA ASP A 77 39.07 -11.06 0.64
C ASP A 77 38.97 -10.96 -0.90
N HIS A 78 38.13 -11.79 -1.52
CA HIS A 78 37.98 -11.84 -2.97
C HIS A 78 36.65 -12.42 -3.41
N ILE A 79 36.03 -11.80 -4.44
CA ILE A 79 34.89 -12.37 -5.16
C ILE A 79 35.18 -12.35 -6.66
N SER A 80 34.99 -13.49 -7.35
CA SER A 80 35.09 -13.60 -8.80
C SER A 80 33.84 -14.24 -9.41
N GLY A 81 33.64 -14.11 -10.72
CA GLY A 81 32.50 -14.70 -11.45
C GLY A 81 31.18 -13.97 -11.32
N LEU A 82 31.15 -12.77 -10.73
CA LEU A 82 29.92 -11.99 -10.60
C LEU A 82 29.44 -11.48 -11.98
N SER A 83 28.15 -11.63 -12.21
CA SER A 83 27.39 -10.92 -13.26
C SER A 83 26.78 -9.63 -12.69
N PRO A 84 26.24 -8.72 -13.54
CA PRO A 84 25.39 -7.65 -13.04
C PRO A 84 24.32 -8.19 -12.12
N ALA A 85 24.20 -7.63 -10.91
CA ALA A 85 23.34 -8.15 -9.86
C ALA A 85 22.07 -7.31 -9.69
N ILE A 86 20.93 -7.98 -9.54
CA ILE A 86 19.63 -7.38 -9.25
C ILE A 86 19.09 -7.99 -7.94
N SER A 87 18.76 -7.12 -6.99
CA SER A 87 18.16 -7.51 -5.72
C SER A 87 16.64 -7.31 -5.72
N ILE A 88 15.92 -8.29 -5.18
CA ILE A 88 14.48 -8.23 -4.98
C ILE A 88 14.17 -8.48 -3.50
N GLU A 89 14.30 -7.41 -2.70
CA GLU A 89 14.08 -7.42 -1.25
C GLU A 89 12.62 -7.10 -0.89
N GLN A 90 12.22 -7.46 0.33
CA GLN A 90 10.90 -7.15 0.89
C GLN A 90 10.70 -5.69 1.33
N LYS A 91 11.72 -4.85 1.27
CA LYS A 91 11.61 -3.48 1.78
C LYS A 91 10.42 -2.73 1.21
N THR A 92 9.73 -2.03 2.09
CA THR A 92 8.47 -1.34 1.86
C THR A 92 8.47 -0.51 0.60
N THR A 93 7.40 -0.68 -0.17
CA THR A 93 7.03 0.13 -1.33
C THR A 93 7.01 1.62 -1.02
N SER A 94 7.21 2.40 -2.06
CA SER A 94 7.05 3.85 -2.04
C SER A 94 5.73 4.23 -1.36
N LYS A 95 5.79 5.07 -0.33
CA LYS A 95 4.61 5.70 0.31
C LYS A 95 3.96 6.77 -0.57
N ASN A 96 4.40 6.92 -1.81
CA ASN A 96 3.83 7.89 -2.72
C ASN A 96 2.39 7.47 -3.09
N PRO A 97 1.36 8.28 -2.78
CA PRO A 97 -0.02 7.94 -3.05
C PRO A 97 -0.35 7.89 -4.56
N ARG A 98 0.54 8.40 -5.40
CA ARG A 98 0.41 8.34 -6.86
C ARG A 98 1.01 7.09 -7.47
N SER A 99 1.76 6.29 -6.70
CA SER A 99 2.32 5.02 -7.17
C SER A 99 1.26 3.93 -7.15
N THR A 100 1.03 3.29 -8.29
CA THR A 100 0.06 2.19 -8.46
C THR A 100 0.73 0.95 -9.04
N VAL A 101 0.08 -0.21 -8.94
CA VAL A 101 0.55 -1.44 -9.59
C VAL A 101 0.85 -1.17 -11.07
N GLY A 102 -0.07 -0.52 -11.80
CA GLY A 102 0.11 -0.21 -13.21
C GLY A 102 1.31 0.68 -13.52
N THR A 103 1.65 1.64 -12.64
CA THR A 103 2.82 2.52 -12.85
C THR A 103 4.15 1.85 -12.48
N VAL A 104 4.16 1.02 -11.43
CA VAL A 104 5.36 0.29 -11.01
C VAL A 104 5.75 -0.78 -12.03
N THR A 105 4.76 -1.37 -12.70
CA THR A 105 4.97 -2.39 -13.75
C THR A 105 5.11 -1.80 -15.15
N GLU A 106 5.09 -0.47 -15.30
CA GLU A 106 5.11 0.25 -16.58
C GLU A 106 3.90 -0.06 -17.51
N ILE A 107 2.99 -0.96 -17.11
CA ILE A 107 1.80 -1.29 -17.90
C ILE A 107 0.97 -0.04 -18.18
N TYR A 108 0.89 0.87 -17.20
CA TYR A 108 0.14 2.11 -17.36
C TYR A 108 0.72 3.02 -18.45
N ASP A 109 2.03 3.04 -18.63
CA ASP A 109 2.66 3.84 -19.68
C ASP A 109 2.35 3.31 -21.08
N TYR A 110 2.31 1.98 -21.23
CA TYR A 110 1.84 1.35 -22.47
C TYR A 110 0.33 1.54 -22.69
N LEU A 111 -0.50 1.50 -21.65
CA LEU A 111 -1.92 1.82 -21.76
C LEU A 111 -2.15 3.26 -22.21
N ARG A 112 -1.42 4.24 -21.65
CA ARG A 112 -1.46 5.63 -22.09
C ARG A 112 -1.15 5.77 -23.58
N LEU A 113 -0.11 5.06 -24.05
CA LEU A 113 0.27 5.06 -25.45
C LEU A 113 -0.81 4.39 -26.31
N LEU A 114 -1.38 3.27 -25.86
CA LEU A 114 -2.44 2.55 -26.56
C LEU A 114 -3.68 3.43 -26.75
N PHE A 115 -4.17 4.06 -25.68
CA PHE A 115 -5.35 4.92 -25.74
C PHE A 115 -5.10 6.20 -26.56
N ALA A 116 -3.90 6.74 -26.53
CA ALA A 116 -3.54 7.91 -27.35
C ALA A 116 -3.48 7.59 -28.84
N ARG A 117 -3.06 6.38 -29.23
CA ARG A 117 -2.83 6.00 -30.63
C ARG A 117 -3.98 5.24 -31.26
N ALA A 118 -4.70 4.41 -30.49
CA ALA A 118 -5.75 3.54 -30.99
C ALA A 118 -7.15 3.91 -30.44
N GLY A 119 -7.24 4.74 -29.39
CA GLY A 119 -8.49 5.13 -28.80
C GLY A 119 -9.40 5.93 -29.74
N THR A 120 -10.68 5.92 -29.45
CA THR A 120 -11.69 6.72 -30.14
C THR A 120 -12.37 7.63 -29.12
N PRO A 121 -12.35 8.95 -29.29
CA PRO A 121 -13.03 9.88 -28.41
C PRO A 121 -14.55 9.83 -28.58
N PHE A 122 -15.29 9.92 -27.47
CA PHE A 122 -16.75 9.95 -27.44
C PHE A 122 -17.24 11.19 -26.70
N SER A 123 -18.37 11.68 -27.09
CA SER A 123 -19.02 12.80 -26.40
C SER A 123 -19.65 12.33 -25.10
N PRO A 124 -19.33 12.94 -23.93
CA PRO A 124 -20.00 12.60 -22.68
C PRO A 124 -21.50 12.88 -22.70
N ALA A 125 -21.96 13.86 -23.50
CA ALA A 125 -23.35 14.27 -23.55
C ALA A 125 -24.20 13.40 -24.50
N THR A 126 -23.63 12.95 -25.63
CA THR A 126 -24.39 12.21 -26.65
C THR A 126 -24.01 10.73 -26.73
N GLY A 127 -22.88 10.35 -26.16
CA GLY A 127 -22.35 8.98 -26.29
C GLY A 127 -21.85 8.62 -27.70
N LEU A 128 -21.87 9.55 -28.65
CA LEU A 128 -21.43 9.33 -30.02
C LEU A 128 -19.92 9.58 -30.17
N PRO A 129 -19.24 8.90 -31.11
CA PRO A 129 -17.84 9.14 -31.39
C PRO A 129 -17.62 10.55 -31.95
N ILE A 130 -16.56 11.21 -31.49
CA ILE A 130 -16.12 12.51 -31.97
C ILE A 130 -15.01 12.28 -32.99
N VAL A 131 -15.20 12.78 -34.22
CA VAL A 131 -14.24 12.62 -35.31
C VAL A 131 -13.70 14.00 -35.69
N ALA A 132 -12.38 14.15 -35.73
CA ALA A 132 -11.76 15.30 -36.37
C ALA A 132 -11.82 15.11 -37.89
N MET A 133 -12.31 16.14 -38.60
CA MET A 133 -12.46 16.09 -40.05
C MET A 133 -11.43 17.03 -40.70
N GLN A 134 -10.83 16.59 -41.81
CA GLN A 134 -10.08 17.51 -42.65
C GLN A 134 -11.02 18.39 -43.49
N VAL A 135 -10.54 19.55 -43.91
CA VAL A 135 -11.35 20.45 -44.76
C VAL A 135 -11.90 19.75 -45.97
N GLN A 136 -11.14 18.84 -46.59
CA GLN A 136 -11.59 18.03 -47.72
C GLN A 136 -12.80 17.18 -47.37
N ASP A 137 -12.76 16.45 -46.23
CA ASP A 137 -13.85 15.60 -45.76
C ASP A 137 -15.13 16.44 -45.47
N MET A 138 -14.95 17.68 -44.96
CA MET A 138 -16.05 18.60 -44.69
C MET A 138 -16.70 19.06 -46.00
N VAL A 139 -15.88 19.37 -46.99
CA VAL A 139 -16.36 19.73 -48.34
C VAL A 139 -17.11 18.56 -48.95
N ASP A 140 -16.53 17.37 -48.97
CA ASP A 140 -17.15 16.18 -49.54
C ASP A 140 -18.51 15.87 -48.90
N ARG A 141 -18.59 16.04 -47.57
CA ARG A 141 -19.85 15.83 -46.84
C ARG A 141 -20.93 16.87 -47.17
N VAL A 142 -20.55 18.12 -47.40
CA VAL A 142 -21.49 19.15 -47.87
C VAL A 142 -21.93 18.89 -49.31
N MET A 143 -20.98 18.48 -50.17
CA MET A 143 -21.26 18.13 -51.56
C MET A 143 -22.10 16.87 -51.72
N ALA A 144 -22.18 16.01 -50.72
CA ALA A 144 -23.05 14.85 -50.68
C ALA A 144 -24.53 15.19 -50.36
N LEU A 145 -24.82 16.45 -49.96
CA LEU A 145 -26.19 16.94 -49.77
C LEU A 145 -26.91 17.05 -51.12
N PRO A 146 -28.25 17.02 -51.16
CA PRO A 146 -29.01 17.19 -52.39
C PRO A 146 -28.61 18.47 -53.12
N GLU A 147 -28.48 18.38 -54.48
CA GLU A 147 -28.19 19.54 -55.33
C GLU A 147 -29.29 20.59 -55.18
N GLY A 148 -28.88 21.88 -55.06
CA GLY A 148 -29.79 23.02 -54.79
C GLY A 148 -30.02 23.28 -53.31
N THR A 149 -29.49 22.45 -52.36
CA THR A 149 -29.58 22.75 -50.94
C THR A 149 -28.93 24.09 -50.63
N ARG A 150 -29.68 24.97 -49.97
CA ARG A 150 -29.21 26.30 -49.52
C ARG A 150 -28.79 26.21 -48.05
N GLY A 151 -27.74 26.95 -47.68
CA GLY A 151 -27.28 27.00 -46.29
C GLY A 151 -26.35 28.18 -46.00
N TYR A 152 -26.13 28.43 -44.73
CA TYR A 152 -25.17 29.35 -44.19
C TYR A 152 -24.03 28.58 -43.58
N LEU A 153 -22.80 28.91 -43.98
CA LEU A 153 -21.60 28.44 -43.26
C LEU A 153 -21.29 29.44 -42.16
N LEU A 154 -21.32 28.97 -40.94
CA LEU A 154 -21.24 29.76 -39.71
C LEU A 154 -19.96 29.46 -38.95
N ALA A 155 -19.34 30.46 -38.34
CA ALA A 155 -18.24 30.33 -37.39
C ALA A 155 -18.76 30.69 -35.98
N PRO A 156 -18.94 29.75 -35.07
CA PRO A 156 -19.42 29.97 -33.71
C PRO A 156 -18.33 30.56 -32.83
N ILE A 157 -18.32 31.86 -32.61
CA ILE A 157 -17.29 32.58 -31.85
C ILE A 157 -17.60 32.69 -30.36
N VAL A 158 -18.87 32.67 -29.97
CA VAL A 158 -19.33 32.72 -28.58
C VAL A 158 -20.37 31.62 -28.37
N ARG A 159 -20.22 30.84 -27.28
CA ARG A 159 -21.16 29.79 -26.90
C ARG A 159 -21.41 29.85 -25.40
N ASP A 160 -22.67 30.06 -25.02
CA ASP A 160 -23.15 30.05 -23.63
C ASP A 160 -22.27 30.90 -22.68
N ARG A 161 -21.82 32.09 -23.16
CA ARG A 161 -20.98 33.01 -22.37
C ARG A 161 -21.65 34.34 -22.10
N LYS A 162 -21.46 34.86 -20.88
CA LYS A 162 -21.92 36.18 -20.49
C LYS A 162 -21.01 37.27 -21.09
N GLY A 163 -21.61 38.36 -21.61
CA GLY A 163 -20.84 39.46 -22.16
C GLY A 163 -21.67 40.42 -23.03
N GLU A 164 -21.15 41.60 -23.33
CA GLU A 164 -21.75 42.57 -24.24
C GLU A 164 -21.24 42.47 -25.69
N TYR A 165 -20.08 41.86 -25.92
CA TYR A 165 -19.42 41.54 -27.19
C TYR A 165 -19.29 42.70 -28.21
N ARG A 166 -19.37 43.94 -27.76
CA ARG A 166 -19.28 45.14 -28.64
C ARG A 166 -17.94 45.26 -29.38
N LYS A 167 -16.84 44.85 -28.70
CA LYS A 167 -15.50 44.87 -29.29
C LYS A 167 -15.37 43.86 -30.40
N GLU A 168 -15.87 42.66 -30.15
CA GLU A 168 -15.87 41.54 -31.07
C GLU A 168 -16.65 41.88 -32.34
N PHE A 169 -17.83 42.52 -32.25
CA PHE A 169 -18.58 42.98 -33.42
C PHE A 169 -17.84 44.08 -34.23
N LEU A 170 -17.12 44.98 -33.56
CA LEU A 170 -16.29 46.00 -34.23
C LEU A 170 -15.10 45.38 -34.97
N GLU A 171 -14.48 44.31 -34.41
CA GLU A 171 -13.39 43.57 -35.05
C GLU A 171 -13.90 42.80 -36.27
N LEU A 172 -15.02 42.09 -36.15
CA LEU A 172 -15.65 41.36 -37.25
C LEU A 172 -15.97 42.28 -38.43
N ARG A 173 -16.48 43.50 -38.16
CA ARG A 173 -16.74 44.51 -39.18
C ARG A 173 -15.46 44.98 -39.89
N LYS A 174 -14.36 45.18 -39.14
CA LYS A 174 -13.05 45.55 -39.71
C LYS A 174 -12.48 44.45 -40.61
N GLU A 175 -12.78 43.20 -40.30
CA GLU A 175 -12.36 42.05 -41.09
C GLU A 175 -13.27 41.79 -42.32
N GLY A 176 -14.36 42.53 -42.48
CA GLY A 176 -15.23 42.52 -43.66
C GLY A 176 -16.44 41.59 -43.55
N PHE A 177 -16.71 41.01 -42.37
CA PHE A 177 -17.94 40.25 -42.16
C PHE A 177 -19.14 41.20 -42.09
N GLN A 178 -20.28 40.75 -42.62
CA GLN A 178 -21.48 41.59 -42.72
C GLN A 178 -22.58 41.13 -41.76
N ARG A 179 -22.66 39.80 -41.50
CA ARG A 179 -23.76 39.20 -40.76
C ARG A 179 -23.30 38.33 -39.63
N VAL A 180 -24.10 38.32 -38.56
CA VAL A 180 -23.99 37.43 -37.43
C VAL A 180 -25.35 36.84 -37.10
N LYS A 181 -25.33 35.68 -36.45
CA LYS A 181 -26.49 35.07 -35.81
C LYS A 181 -26.27 35.15 -34.29
N VAL A 182 -27.15 35.87 -33.60
CA VAL A 182 -27.10 36.06 -32.15
C VAL A 182 -28.35 35.46 -31.55
N ASP A 183 -28.17 34.53 -30.59
CA ASP A 183 -29.25 33.84 -29.89
C ASP A 183 -30.32 33.27 -30.83
N GLY A 184 -29.87 32.71 -31.97
CA GLY A 184 -30.72 32.08 -32.96
C GLY A 184 -31.29 33.05 -34.03
N GLN A 185 -31.09 34.36 -33.94
CA GLN A 185 -31.60 35.35 -34.91
C GLN A 185 -30.47 35.96 -35.74
N PHE A 186 -30.69 36.11 -37.06
CA PHE A 186 -29.73 36.77 -37.97
C PHE A 186 -29.85 38.27 -37.92
N PHE A 187 -28.71 38.96 -37.83
CA PHE A 187 -28.58 40.42 -37.86
C PHE A 187 -27.47 40.86 -38.81
N GLU A 188 -27.63 42.02 -39.45
CA GLU A 188 -26.46 42.74 -39.93
C GLU A 188 -25.64 43.22 -38.73
N ILE A 189 -24.31 43.19 -38.80
CA ILE A 189 -23.46 43.47 -37.62
C ILE A 189 -23.74 44.86 -37.03
N GLU A 190 -24.15 45.81 -37.87
CA GLU A 190 -24.47 47.18 -37.46
C GLU A 190 -25.83 47.27 -36.73
N GLU A 191 -26.71 46.30 -36.92
CA GLU A 191 -28.07 46.28 -36.38
C GLU A 191 -28.19 45.37 -35.14
N VAL A 192 -27.08 44.76 -34.67
CA VAL A 192 -27.13 43.93 -33.49
C VAL A 192 -27.54 44.75 -32.27
N PRO A 193 -28.60 44.35 -31.55
CA PRO A 193 -29.03 45.06 -30.33
C PRO A 193 -27.96 44.97 -29.24
N ALA A 194 -27.96 45.94 -28.31
CA ALA A 194 -27.05 45.91 -27.17
C ALA A 194 -27.34 44.65 -26.30
N LEU A 195 -26.38 43.77 -26.18
CA LEU A 195 -26.51 42.52 -25.43
C LEU A 195 -26.38 42.79 -23.94
N ASP A 196 -27.16 42.07 -23.12
CA ASP A 196 -27.09 42.16 -21.67
C ASP A 196 -25.89 41.34 -21.14
N LYS A 197 -24.95 42.02 -20.52
CA LYS A 197 -23.76 41.40 -19.92
C LYS A 197 -24.03 40.35 -18.85
N LYS A 198 -25.24 40.28 -18.30
CA LYS A 198 -25.66 39.33 -17.28
C LYS A 198 -26.23 38.04 -17.86
N LEU A 199 -26.68 38.09 -19.11
CA LEU A 199 -27.23 36.95 -19.83
C LEU A 199 -26.14 36.22 -20.60
N ARG A 200 -26.41 34.96 -20.92
CA ARG A 200 -25.53 34.11 -21.73
C ARG A 200 -25.98 34.24 -23.18
N HIS A 201 -25.04 34.34 -24.08
CA HIS A 201 -25.28 34.54 -25.50
C HIS A 201 -24.56 33.52 -26.35
N ASP A 202 -25.15 33.19 -27.49
CA ASP A 202 -24.56 32.43 -28.58
C ASP A 202 -24.40 33.33 -29.80
N ILE A 203 -23.17 33.41 -30.34
CA ILE A 203 -22.87 34.26 -31.49
C ILE A 203 -22.14 33.43 -32.54
N ASP A 204 -22.77 33.31 -33.72
CA ASP A 204 -22.21 32.71 -34.92
C ASP A 204 -21.94 33.77 -35.96
N VAL A 205 -20.74 33.80 -36.56
CA VAL A 205 -20.43 34.70 -37.71
C VAL A 205 -20.82 33.98 -39.00
N VAL A 206 -21.56 34.67 -39.87
CA VAL A 206 -21.89 34.16 -41.22
C VAL A 206 -20.67 34.32 -42.12
N VAL A 207 -19.99 33.21 -42.43
CA VAL A 207 -18.77 33.22 -43.25
C VAL A 207 -19.13 33.17 -44.74
N ASP A 208 -20.08 32.28 -45.10
CA ASP A 208 -20.49 32.13 -46.50
C ASP A 208 -21.98 31.73 -46.60
N ARG A 209 -22.60 32.04 -47.75
CA ARG A 209 -23.93 31.53 -48.16
C ARG A 209 -23.72 30.56 -49.33
N ILE A 210 -24.06 29.35 -49.13
CA ILE A 210 -23.86 28.29 -50.12
C ILE A 210 -25.14 27.80 -50.72
N VAL A 211 -25.00 27.40 -51.97
CA VAL A 211 -25.99 26.56 -52.68
C VAL A 211 -25.24 25.38 -53.23
N VAL A 212 -25.58 24.19 -52.79
CA VAL A 212 -24.89 22.94 -53.19
C VAL A 212 -25.09 22.74 -54.72
N ARG A 213 -23.99 22.80 -55.43
CA ARG A 213 -23.92 22.56 -56.88
C ARG A 213 -22.49 22.17 -57.29
N GLY A 214 -22.31 21.47 -58.40
CA GLY A 214 -20.96 21.19 -58.86
C GLY A 214 -20.11 22.44 -59.13
N GLY A 215 -18.82 22.40 -58.81
CA GLY A 215 -17.88 23.48 -59.09
C GLY A 215 -17.71 24.52 -57.98
N ILE A 216 -18.30 24.27 -56.78
CA ILE A 216 -18.12 25.16 -55.61
C ILE A 216 -17.07 24.67 -54.62
N GLU A 217 -16.45 23.52 -54.86
CA GLU A 217 -15.59 22.78 -53.92
C GLU A 217 -14.42 23.65 -53.43
N THR A 218 -13.72 24.36 -54.32
CA THR A 218 -12.58 25.20 -53.96
C THR A 218 -13.03 26.39 -53.08
N ARG A 219 -14.10 27.07 -53.47
CA ARG A 219 -14.68 28.17 -52.69
C ARG A 219 -15.15 27.72 -51.33
N LEU A 220 -15.81 26.56 -51.28
CA LEU A 220 -16.30 25.98 -50.04
C LEU A 220 -15.13 25.61 -49.10
N ALA A 221 -14.03 25.05 -49.62
CA ALA A 221 -12.81 24.78 -48.88
C ALA A 221 -12.21 26.04 -48.25
N ASP A 222 -12.15 27.15 -48.99
CA ASP A 222 -11.66 28.43 -48.48
C ASP A 222 -12.59 29.04 -47.42
N SER A 223 -13.89 28.88 -47.62
CA SER A 223 -14.91 29.31 -46.65
C SER A 223 -14.81 28.47 -45.34
N PHE A 224 -14.60 27.15 -45.45
CA PHE A 224 -14.34 26.31 -44.30
C PHE A 224 -13.07 26.75 -43.55
N ARG A 225 -11.93 26.96 -44.24
CA ARG A 225 -10.70 27.43 -43.61
C ARG A 225 -10.93 28.77 -42.86
N THR A 226 -11.68 29.70 -43.44
CA THR A 226 -12.03 30.96 -42.80
C THR A 226 -12.88 30.73 -41.53
N ALA A 227 -13.90 29.86 -41.62
CA ALA A 227 -14.77 29.54 -40.48
C ALA A 227 -13.98 28.85 -39.35
N LEU A 228 -13.17 27.85 -39.69
CA LEU A 228 -12.35 27.09 -38.73
C LEU A 228 -11.31 27.96 -38.02
N ASN A 229 -10.62 28.82 -38.77
CA ASN A 229 -9.65 29.76 -38.19
C ASN A 229 -10.33 30.76 -37.24
N ARG A 230 -11.55 31.18 -37.53
CA ARG A 230 -12.28 32.17 -36.73
C ARG A 230 -12.88 31.59 -35.47
N ALA A 231 -13.38 30.36 -35.54
CA ALA A 231 -14.05 29.67 -34.46
C ALA A 231 -13.19 28.52 -33.86
N GLU A 232 -11.89 28.69 -33.83
CA GLU A 232 -10.95 27.80 -33.16
C GLU A 232 -11.08 26.33 -33.60
N GLY A 233 -11.32 26.08 -34.91
CA GLY A 233 -11.39 24.76 -35.50
C GLY A 233 -12.81 24.18 -35.58
N ILE A 234 -13.84 25.00 -35.45
CA ILE A 234 -15.24 24.59 -35.58
C ILE A 234 -15.93 25.39 -36.65
N ALA A 235 -16.74 24.73 -37.49
CA ALA A 235 -17.61 25.35 -38.48
C ALA A 235 -19.00 24.70 -38.42
N VAL A 236 -20.04 25.45 -38.74
CA VAL A 236 -21.43 24.97 -38.73
C VAL A 236 -22.06 25.27 -40.07
N LEU A 237 -22.60 24.26 -40.72
CA LEU A 237 -23.53 24.49 -41.85
C LEU A 237 -24.96 24.42 -41.33
N GLU A 238 -25.69 25.51 -41.48
CA GLU A 238 -27.11 25.59 -41.19
C GLU A 238 -27.86 25.64 -42.50
N THR A 239 -28.68 24.61 -42.77
CA THR A 239 -29.50 24.60 -43.99
C THR A 239 -30.63 25.61 -43.92
N ALA A 240 -31.01 26.16 -45.07
CA ALA A 240 -32.10 27.11 -45.20
C ALA A 240 -33.16 26.57 -46.17
N PRO A 241 -33.95 25.56 -45.76
CA PRO A 241 -34.98 24.99 -46.61
C PRO A 241 -36.10 26.00 -46.82
N ALA A 242 -36.81 25.90 -47.96
CA ALA A 242 -37.97 26.76 -48.25
C ALA A 242 -39.17 26.41 -47.34
N GLU A 243 -39.32 25.15 -46.97
CA GLU A 243 -40.29 24.63 -46.00
C GLU A 243 -39.60 23.65 -45.05
N GLY A 244 -39.87 23.71 -43.74
CA GLY A 244 -39.28 22.85 -42.71
C GLY A 244 -38.32 23.59 -41.78
N GLU A 245 -37.84 22.90 -40.78
CA GLU A 245 -36.86 23.43 -39.81
C GLU A 245 -35.42 23.35 -40.38
N PRO A 246 -34.57 24.38 -40.09
CA PRO A 246 -33.16 24.35 -40.48
C PRO A 246 -32.43 23.17 -39.82
N GLU A 247 -31.67 22.42 -40.59
CA GLU A 247 -30.74 21.39 -40.04
C GLU A 247 -29.37 22.03 -39.78
N ARG A 248 -28.80 21.79 -38.62
CA ARG A 248 -27.44 22.24 -38.27
C ARG A 248 -26.46 21.06 -38.34
N ILE A 249 -25.52 21.13 -39.28
CA ILE A 249 -24.43 20.17 -39.43
C ILE A 249 -23.16 20.83 -38.91
N VAL A 250 -22.60 20.26 -37.83
CA VAL A 250 -21.38 20.82 -37.24
C VAL A 250 -20.18 20.04 -37.76
N PHE A 251 -19.14 20.77 -38.11
CA PHE A 251 -17.83 20.28 -38.53
C PHE A 251 -16.78 20.74 -37.54
N SER A 252 -15.81 19.88 -37.30
CA SER A 252 -14.69 20.23 -36.43
C SER A 252 -13.39 19.69 -36.99
N GLU A 253 -12.39 20.53 -37.06
CA GLU A 253 -11.00 20.18 -37.31
C GLU A 253 -10.34 19.58 -36.04
N LYS A 254 -10.91 19.86 -34.89
CA LYS A 254 -10.51 19.34 -33.58
C LYS A 254 -11.54 18.32 -33.10
N PHE A 255 -11.14 17.50 -32.13
CA PHE A 255 -12.05 16.58 -31.45
C PHE A 255 -13.06 17.36 -30.58
N ALA A 256 -14.15 17.77 -31.17
CA ALA A 256 -15.21 18.54 -30.50
C ALA A 256 -16.59 17.90 -30.68
N CYS A 257 -17.38 17.87 -29.60
CA CYS A 257 -18.79 17.49 -29.69
C CYS A 257 -19.63 18.65 -30.13
N PRO A 258 -20.38 18.54 -31.26
CA PRO A 258 -21.18 19.61 -31.78
C PRO A 258 -22.37 20.02 -30.89
N VAL A 259 -22.87 19.09 -30.07
CA VAL A 259 -24.07 19.29 -29.25
C VAL A 259 -23.74 19.93 -27.89
N SER A 260 -22.68 19.46 -27.20
CA SER A 260 -22.35 19.91 -25.84
C SER A 260 -21.23 20.93 -25.78
N GLY A 261 -20.53 21.18 -26.90
CA GLY A 261 -19.31 22.00 -26.90
C GLY A 261 -18.10 21.33 -26.22
N PHE A 262 -18.22 20.08 -25.78
CA PHE A 262 -17.12 19.34 -25.19
C PHE A 262 -16.00 19.14 -26.21
N THR A 263 -14.80 19.57 -25.85
CA THR A 263 -13.63 19.53 -26.74
C THR A 263 -12.48 18.79 -26.07
N ILE A 264 -11.78 17.97 -26.85
CA ILE A 264 -10.52 17.35 -26.44
C ILE A 264 -9.43 18.07 -27.25
N PRO A 265 -8.57 18.87 -26.57
CA PRO A 265 -7.62 19.73 -27.29
C PRO A 265 -6.61 18.91 -28.09
N GLU A 266 -6.09 17.83 -27.50
CA GLU A 266 -5.08 16.98 -28.14
C GLU A 266 -5.07 15.60 -27.49
N ILE A 267 -5.08 14.53 -28.31
CA ILE A 267 -5.04 13.14 -27.81
C ILE A 267 -3.60 12.66 -27.84
N GLU A 268 -2.88 12.94 -26.76
CA GLU A 268 -1.49 12.55 -26.55
C GLU A 268 -1.35 11.68 -25.29
N PRO A 269 -0.26 10.89 -25.13
CA PRO A 269 -0.04 10.08 -23.94
C PRO A 269 -0.08 10.88 -22.63
N ARG A 270 0.29 12.17 -22.63
CA ARG A 270 0.22 13.04 -21.44
C ARG A 270 -1.21 13.33 -20.97
N LEU A 271 -2.21 13.26 -21.86
CA LEU A 271 -3.63 13.41 -21.51
C LEU A 271 -4.10 12.29 -20.55
N PHE A 272 -3.51 11.12 -20.65
CA PHE A 272 -3.81 9.97 -19.81
C PHE A 272 -2.90 9.86 -18.58
N SER A 273 -2.11 10.89 -18.26
CA SER A 273 -1.23 10.90 -17.10
C SER A 273 -1.90 11.58 -15.91
N PHE A 274 -2.19 10.83 -14.86
CA PHE A 274 -2.68 11.40 -13.61
C PHE A 274 -1.57 12.07 -12.76
N ASN A 275 -0.30 11.94 -13.17
CA ASN A 275 0.84 12.60 -12.53
C ASN A 275 1.17 13.97 -13.15
N ALA A 276 0.52 14.32 -14.26
CA ALA A 276 0.71 15.59 -14.95
C ALA A 276 -0.57 16.42 -14.89
N PRO A 277 -0.49 17.75 -14.65
CA PRO A 277 -1.68 18.63 -14.57
C PRO A 277 -2.56 18.59 -15.81
N PHE A 278 -1.97 18.24 -16.96
CA PHE A 278 -2.69 18.15 -18.24
C PHE A 278 -3.71 17.02 -18.28
N GLY A 279 -3.45 15.89 -17.60
CA GLY A 279 -4.31 14.71 -17.57
C GLY A 279 -5.00 14.46 -16.23
N ALA A 280 -4.44 14.99 -15.13
CA ALA A 280 -4.95 14.78 -13.79
C ALA A 280 -6.33 15.43 -13.57
N CYS A 281 -7.20 14.75 -12.82
CA CYS A 281 -8.44 15.36 -12.34
C CYS A 281 -8.14 16.60 -11.50
N PRO A 282 -8.71 17.77 -11.83
CA PRO A 282 -8.40 19.03 -11.15
C PRO A 282 -8.92 19.11 -9.71
N VAL A 283 -9.87 18.24 -9.33
CA VAL A 283 -10.45 18.22 -7.97
C VAL A 283 -9.56 17.43 -7.01
N CYS A 284 -9.12 16.21 -7.40
CA CYS A 284 -8.29 15.36 -6.55
C CYS A 284 -6.80 15.38 -6.93
N ASP A 285 -6.40 16.23 -7.85
CA ASP A 285 -5.02 16.35 -8.35
C ASP A 285 -4.38 14.98 -8.72
N GLY A 286 -5.17 14.11 -9.36
CA GLY A 286 -4.73 12.79 -9.79
C GLY A 286 -4.65 11.73 -8.69
N LEU A 287 -5.09 12.01 -7.47
CA LEU A 287 -5.09 11.04 -6.37
C LEU A 287 -6.22 10.01 -6.47
N GLY A 288 -7.33 10.35 -7.13
CA GLY A 288 -8.52 9.50 -7.25
C GLY A 288 -9.38 9.46 -5.98
N VAL A 289 -8.91 10.04 -4.90
CA VAL A 289 -9.60 10.10 -3.61
C VAL A 289 -9.61 11.53 -3.08
N GLU A 290 -10.60 11.83 -2.27
CA GLU A 290 -10.71 13.05 -1.50
C GLU A 290 -10.57 12.71 -0.02
N LEU A 291 -9.69 13.41 0.69
CA LEU A 291 -9.61 13.34 2.15
C LEU A 291 -10.75 14.17 2.73
N PHE A 292 -11.44 13.62 3.69
CA PHE A 292 -12.49 14.31 4.43
C PHE A 292 -12.43 13.94 5.91
N PHE A 293 -12.90 14.84 6.77
CA PHE A 293 -13.04 14.56 8.19
C PHE A 293 -14.28 13.68 8.41
N ASP A 294 -14.07 12.44 8.88
CA ASP A 294 -15.14 11.45 9.06
C ASP A 294 -15.85 11.69 10.39
N GLU A 295 -17.16 11.91 10.34
CA GLU A 295 -18.00 12.12 11.50
C GLU A 295 -17.92 10.97 12.52
N ARG A 296 -17.71 9.73 12.03
CA ARG A 296 -17.57 8.54 12.90
C ARG A 296 -16.25 8.52 13.67
N LEU A 297 -15.20 9.18 13.13
CA LEU A 297 -13.94 9.37 13.83
C LEU A 297 -13.97 10.55 14.78
N ILE A 298 -14.78 11.58 14.46
CA ILE A 298 -15.00 12.74 15.32
C ILE A 298 -15.88 12.37 16.51
N VAL A 299 -16.90 11.55 16.30
CA VAL A 299 -17.81 11.04 17.35
C VAL A 299 -17.79 9.52 17.32
N PRO A 300 -16.77 8.88 17.89
CA PRO A 300 -16.59 7.43 17.81
C PRO A 300 -17.60 6.64 18.67
N ASP A 301 -18.13 7.23 19.73
CA ASP A 301 -19.12 6.63 20.62
C ASP A 301 -20.29 7.58 20.87
N VAL A 302 -21.41 7.28 20.24
CA VAL A 302 -22.64 8.07 20.34
C VAL A 302 -23.32 7.97 21.70
N THR A 303 -22.96 7.02 22.55
CA THR A 303 -23.50 6.83 23.90
C THR A 303 -22.85 7.74 24.93
N VAL A 304 -21.69 8.35 24.61
CA VAL A 304 -20.98 9.29 25.46
C VAL A 304 -21.71 10.63 25.49
N ARG A 305 -21.67 11.31 26.66
CA ARG A 305 -22.22 12.67 26.80
C ARG A 305 -21.36 13.69 26.09
N VAL A 306 -21.99 14.73 25.55
CA VAL A 306 -21.28 15.81 24.86
C VAL A 306 -20.28 16.50 25.80
N SER A 307 -20.66 16.71 27.07
CA SER A 307 -19.78 17.27 28.10
C SER A 307 -18.59 16.38 28.52
N ASP A 308 -18.72 15.07 28.30
CA ASP A 308 -17.75 14.08 28.78
C ASP A 308 -16.79 13.64 27.66
N GLY A 309 -16.84 14.32 26.51
CA GLY A 309 -15.91 14.14 25.40
C GLY A 309 -16.43 13.29 24.26
N ALA A 310 -17.73 13.26 23.98
CA ALA A 310 -18.29 12.60 22.80
C ALA A 310 -17.63 13.08 21.51
N ILE A 311 -17.23 14.36 21.44
CA ILE A 311 -16.45 14.94 20.33
C ILE A 311 -14.97 14.70 20.60
N ALA A 312 -14.39 13.67 20.00
CA ALA A 312 -13.03 13.20 20.25
C ALA A 312 -11.94 14.28 20.09
N PRO A 313 -11.96 15.17 19.07
CA PRO A 313 -10.99 16.26 18.96
C PRO A 313 -10.98 17.21 20.18
N TRP A 314 -12.09 17.32 20.91
CA TRP A 314 -12.21 18.16 22.09
C TRP A 314 -11.93 17.42 23.40
N SER A 315 -11.98 16.10 23.42
CA SER A 315 -11.84 15.27 24.61
C SER A 315 -10.45 15.34 25.26
N LYS A 316 -9.39 15.53 24.46
CA LYS A 316 -8.00 15.58 24.90
C LYS A 316 -7.65 16.91 25.60
N THR A 317 -8.35 17.97 25.26
CA THR A 317 -8.15 19.31 25.83
C THR A 317 -9.32 19.65 26.75
N LYS A 318 -9.22 19.34 28.02
CA LYS A 318 -10.18 19.75 29.07
C LYS A 318 -10.09 21.26 29.32
N THR A 319 -10.12 22.07 28.29
CA THR A 319 -10.11 23.54 28.42
C THR A 319 -11.52 24.02 28.76
N PRO A 320 -11.67 25.00 29.66
CA PRO A 320 -12.97 25.62 29.96
C PRO A 320 -13.69 26.12 28.69
N TYR A 321 -12.95 26.51 27.68
CA TYR A 321 -13.45 27.01 26.40
C TYR A 321 -14.44 26.06 25.71
N PHE A 322 -14.09 24.76 25.55
CA PHE A 322 -14.97 23.81 24.88
C PHE A 322 -16.25 23.53 25.68
N LEU A 323 -16.13 23.44 27.01
CA LEU A 323 -17.30 23.24 27.87
C LEU A 323 -18.25 24.44 27.80
N GLN A 324 -17.72 25.67 27.78
CA GLN A 324 -18.51 26.90 27.65
C GLN A 324 -19.13 27.02 26.25
N THR A 325 -18.42 26.56 25.21
CA THR A 325 -18.97 26.47 23.86
C THR A 325 -20.14 25.49 23.80
N ILE A 326 -20.01 24.31 24.37
CA ILE A 326 -21.08 23.30 24.46
C ILE A 326 -22.28 23.88 25.22
N GLU A 327 -22.07 24.59 26.33
CA GLU A 327 -23.11 25.21 27.15
C GLU A 327 -23.90 26.29 26.37
N ALA A 328 -23.21 27.11 25.60
CA ALA A 328 -23.83 28.14 24.75
C ALA A 328 -24.71 27.51 23.66
N ILE A 329 -24.21 26.48 22.97
CA ILE A 329 -24.97 25.75 21.94
C ILE A 329 -26.16 25.03 22.57
N ALA A 330 -25.97 24.36 23.70
CA ALA A 330 -27.03 23.66 24.43
C ALA A 330 -28.17 24.61 24.86
N LYS A 331 -27.82 25.80 25.37
CA LYS A 331 -28.78 26.83 25.75
C LYS A 331 -29.57 27.37 24.55
N HIS A 332 -28.87 27.57 23.42
CA HIS A 332 -29.47 28.13 22.20
C HIS A 332 -30.46 27.17 21.56
N TYR A 333 -30.06 25.88 21.43
CA TYR A 333 -30.90 24.84 20.78
C TYR A 333 -31.77 24.02 21.77
N GLY A 334 -31.76 24.35 23.05
CA GLY A 334 -32.73 23.83 24.04
C GLY A 334 -32.51 22.38 24.47
N PHE A 335 -31.27 21.91 24.55
CA PHE A 335 -30.95 20.58 25.07
C PHE A 335 -30.07 20.62 26.35
N ALA A 336 -30.02 19.52 27.08
CA ALA A 336 -29.22 19.45 28.29
C ALA A 336 -27.72 19.33 27.96
N ARG A 337 -26.86 20.12 28.62
CA ARG A 337 -25.41 20.10 28.47
C ARG A 337 -24.80 18.69 28.61
N ASN A 338 -25.39 17.85 29.46
CA ASN A 338 -24.95 16.48 29.70
C ASN A 338 -25.75 15.44 28.90
N ALA A 339 -26.46 15.85 27.83
CA ALA A 339 -27.11 14.92 26.92
C ALA A 339 -26.09 14.01 26.25
N ARG A 340 -26.49 12.75 26.01
CA ARG A 340 -25.69 11.85 25.17
C ARG A 340 -25.77 12.30 23.70
N TRP A 341 -24.74 12.04 22.94
CA TRP A 341 -24.75 12.40 21.52
C TRP A 341 -25.95 11.82 20.76
N GLN A 342 -26.26 10.55 21.02
CA GLN A 342 -27.40 9.88 20.38
C GLN A 342 -28.79 10.48 20.73
N ASP A 343 -28.90 11.20 21.86
CA ASP A 343 -30.14 11.80 22.32
C ASP A 343 -30.37 13.23 21.78
N LEU A 344 -29.35 13.78 21.08
CA LEU A 344 -29.44 15.08 20.42
C LEU A 344 -30.34 15.00 19.18
N SER A 345 -31.03 16.08 18.84
CA SER A 345 -31.71 16.23 17.56
C SER A 345 -30.68 16.24 16.39
N ASP A 346 -31.12 15.86 15.19
CA ASP A 346 -30.28 15.90 14.00
C ASP A 346 -29.75 17.31 13.73
N GLN A 347 -30.58 18.34 13.96
CA GLN A 347 -30.19 19.74 13.88
C GLN A 347 -29.02 20.07 14.84
N SER A 348 -29.12 19.65 16.09
CA SER A 348 -28.07 19.91 17.07
C SER A 348 -26.77 19.18 16.74
N ARG A 349 -26.85 17.95 16.24
CA ARG A 349 -25.67 17.21 15.76
C ARG A 349 -25.01 17.90 14.57
N GLU A 350 -25.82 18.34 13.59
CA GLU A 350 -25.34 19.04 12.41
C GLU A 350 -24.68 20.37 12.78
N VAL A 351 -25.24 21.11 13.72
CA VAL A 351 -24.64 22.35 14.25
C VAL A 351 -23.26 22.07 14.86
N PHE A 352 -23.12 21.04 15.70
CA PHE A 352 -21.81 20.69 16.24
C PHE A 352 -20.80 20.34 15.14
N LEU A 353 -21.22 19.53 14.15
CA LEU A 353 -20.31 19.04 13.12
C LEU A 353 -19.98 20.10 12.08
N ARG A 354 -21.00 20.83 11.56
CA ARG A 354 -20.86 21.71 10.37
C ARG A 354 -21.09 23.19 10.66
N GLY A 355 -21.55 23.51 11.88
CA GLY A 355 -21.76 24.88 12.31
C GLY A 355 -23.21 25.36 12.23
N SER A 356 -23.46 26.57 12.74
CA SER A 356 -24.80 27.18 12.79
C SER A 356 -25.17 27.90 11.50
N GLY A 357 -24.36 27.81 10.45
CA GLY A 357 -24.59 28.56 9.20
C GLY A 357 -24.55 30.07 9.42
N GLY A 358 -25.67 30.75 9.10
CA GLY A 358 -25.80 32.20 9.32
C GLY A 358 -26.40 32.56 10.69
N GLU A 359 -26.77 31.59 11.53
CA GLU A 359 -27.41 31.81 12.82
C GLU A 359 -26.37 32.18 13.88
N GLU A 360 -26.56 33.34 14.53
CA GLU A 360 -25.66 33.83 15.56
C GLU A 360 -26.04 33.27 16.92
N ILE A 361 -25.07 32.70 17.61
CA ILE A 361 -25.17 32.15 18.98
C ILE A 361 -24.45 33.10 19.93
N GLU A 362 -25.01 33.32 21.11
CA GLU A 362 -24.40 34.10 22.19
C GLU A 362 -23.48 33.21 23.02
N PHE A 363 -22.16 33.42 22.89
CA PHE A 363 -21.15 32.72 23.67
C PHE A 363 -20.69 33.58 24.84
N ARG A 364 -20.61 32.96 26.00
CA ARG A 364 -20.05 33.55 27.22
C ARG A 364 -18.82 32.78 27.65
N TYR A 365 -17.68 33.46 27.63
CA TYR A 365 -16.41 32.87 28.03
C TYR A 365 -15.89 33.52 29.34
N ASP A 366 -15.38 32.70 30.25
CA ASP A 366 -14.69 33.12 31.48
C ASP A 366 -13.24 32.60 31.41
N GLU A 367 -12.29 33.53 31.28
CA GLU A 367 -10.86 33.26 31.27
C GLU A 367 -10.25 33.86 32.58
N GLY A 368 -10.29 33.06 33.65
CA GLY A 368 -9.62 33.43 34.89
C GLY A 368 -10.17 34.70 35.56
N GLY A 369 -11.51 34.90 35.48
CA GLY A 369 -12.21 36.03 36.09
C GLY A 369 -12.50 37.21 35.15
N ARG A 370 -12.08 37.13 33.89
CA ARG A 370 -12.54 38.02 32.83
C ARG A 370 -13.65 37.37 32.03
N VAL A 371 -14.87 37.84 32.21
CA VAL A 371 -16.04 37.37 31.46
C VAL A 371 -16.27 38.29 30.29
N TYR A 372 -16.32 37.69 29.08
CA TYR A 372 -16.72 38.42 27.87
C TYR A 372 -17.83 37.65 27.14
N GLN A 373 -18.69 38.39 26.51
CA GLN A 373 -19.81 37.86 25.68
C GLN A 373 -19.57 38.20 24.22
N VAL A 374 -19.71 37.20 23.35
CA VAL A 374 -19.55 37.39 21.91
C VAL A 374 -20.74 36.75 21.21
N ARG A 375 -21.34 37.48 20.30
CA ARG A 375 -22.42 36.98 19.43
C ARG A 375 -21.87 36.72 18.05
N ARG A 376 -21.84 35.47 17.62
CA ARG A 376 -21.30 35.04 16.34
C ARG A 376 -21.88 33.71 15.89
N ALA A 377 -21.81 33.42 14.59
CA ALA A 377 -22.08 32.10 14.08
C ALA A 377 -21.03 31.09 14.60
N PHE A 378 -21.46 29.89 14.89
CA PHE A 378 -20.58 28.79 15.26
C PHE A 378 -20.03 28.13 13.97
N GLU A 379 -18.72 28.04 13.87
CA GLU A 379 -18.03 27.49 12.68
C GLU A 379 -18.29 26.00 12.45
N GLY A 380 -18.47 25.22 13.54
CA GLY A 380 -18.53 23.76 13.49
C GLY A 380 -17.16 23.11 13.65
N VAL A 381 -17.19 21.83 14.10
CA VAL A 381 -15.95 21.07 14.35
C VAL A 381 -15.23 20.76 13.03
N ILE A 382 -15.94 20.28 12.01
CA ILE A 382 -15.36 19.88 10.73
C ILE A 382 -14.75 21.08 9.99
N PRO A 383 -15.48 22.20 9.74
CA PRO A 383 -14.89 23.37 9.08
C PRO A 383 -13.71 23.97 9.85
N ASN A 384 -13.78 23.98 11.20
CA ASN A 384 -12.66 24.42 12.02
C ASN A 384 -11.40 23.55 11.82
N MET A 385 -11.57 22.22 11.81
CA MET A 385 -10.47 21.28 11.58
C MET A 385 -9.91 21.42 10.16
N GLU A 386 -10.76 21.56 9.14
CA GLU A 386 -10.36 21.76 7.74
C GLU A 386 -9.54 23.05 7.56
N ARG A 387 -9.99 24.14 8.14
CA ARG A 387 -9.28 25.42 8.11
C ARG A 387 -7.93 25.31 8.82
N ARG A 388 -7.90 24.79 10.05
CA ARG A 388 -6.68 24.62 10.82
C ARG A 388 -5.70 23.65 10.17
N TYR A 389 -6.14 22.60 9.53
CA TYR A 389 -5.32 21.66 8.80
C TYR A 389 -4.63 22.31 7.59
N ARG A 390 -5.34 23.23 6.89
CA ARG A 390 -4.77 24.00 5.78
C ARG A 390 -3.77 25.08 6.23
N GLU A 391 -4.07 25.76 7.34
CA GLU A 391 -3.31 26.92 7.80
C GLU A 391 -2.09 26.57 8.67
N THR A 392 -2.00 25.33 9.18
CA THR A 392 -0.91 24.96 10.09
C THR A 392 0.37 24.59 9.36
N ASP A 393 1.51 25.11 9.82
CA ASP A 393 2.85 24.69 9.41
C ASP A 393 3.41 23.56 10.30
N SER A 394 2.73 23.24 11.39
CA SER A 394 3.19 22.23 12.36
C SER A 394 2.86 20.80 11.86
N ALA A 395 3.88 20.01 11.58
CA ALA A 395 3.73 18.60 11.22
C ALA A 395 2.99 17.80 12.30
N TRP A 396 3.22 18.09 13.58
CA TRP A 396 2.54 17.43 14.70
C TRP A 396 1.02 17.71 14.70
N VAL A 397 0.61 18.95 14.45
CA VAL A 397 -0.82 19.30 14.38
C VAL A 397 -1.49 18.63 13.17
N ARG A 398 -0.80 18.53 12.04
CA ARG A 398 -1.31 17.78 10.88
C ARG A 398 -1.51 16.31 11.22
N GLU A 399 -0.50 15.66 11.80
CA GLU A 399 -0.57 14.26 12.22
C GLU A 399 -1.71 14.02 13.23
N GLU A 400 -1.95 14.97 14.14
CA GLU A 400 -3.08 14.87 15.06
C GLU A 400 -4.44 14.99 14.37
N PHE A 401 -4.58 15.79 13.32
CA PHE A 401 -5.83 15.88 12.57
C PHE A 401 -6.03 14.71 11.61
N GLU A 402 -4.97 14.13 11.05
CA GLU A 402 -5.04 12.99 10.15
C GLU A 402 -5.75 11.77 10.76
N GLN A 403 -5.68 11.59 12.08
CA GLN A 403 -6.41 10.52 12.77
C GLN A 403 -7.95 10.63 12.67
N TYR A 404 -8.48 11.81 12.31
CA TYR A 404 -9.91 12.06 12.14
C TYR A 404 -10.32 12.11 10.66
N GLN A 405 -9.36 11.91 9.74
CA GLN A 405 -9.58 11.90 8.31
C GLN A 405 -9.79 10.48 7.79
N ASN A 406 -10.62 10.40 6.77
CA ASN A 406 -10.79 9.21 5.96
C ASN A 406 -10.77 9.61 4.49
N ASN A 407 -10.71 8.65 3.57
CA ASN A 407 -10.74 8.91 2.16
C ASN A 407 -12.00 8.33 1.51
N ARG A 408 -12.49 9.02 0.49
CA ARG A 408 -13.58 8.53 -0.38
C ARG A 408 -13.17 8.70 -1.84
N PRO A 409 -13.73 7.91 -2.75
CA PRO A 409 -13.51 8.13 -4.18
C PRO A 409 -13.89 9.57 -4.57
N CYS A 410 -13.03 10.22 -5.33
CA CYS A 410 -13.28 11.57 -5.82
C CYS A 410 -14.55 11.60 -6.66
N GLN A 411 -15.52 12.42 -6.29
CA GLN A 411 -16.82 12.50 -6.98
C GLN A 411 -16.69 13.00 -8.41
N ALA A 412 -15.77 13.93 -8.67
CA ALA A 412 -15.60 14.53 -10.00
C ALA A 412 -15.06 13.55 -11.05
N CYS A 413 -14.16 12.63 -10.66
CA CYS A 413 -13.60 11.64 -11.59
C CYS A 413 -14.07 10.21 -11.30
N GLY A 414 -14.96 9.98 -10.35
CA GLY A 414 -15.40 8.63 -9.97
C GLY A 414 -14.27 7.72 -9.47
N GLY A 415 -13.19 8.30 -8.95
CA GLY A 415 -12.00 7.54 -8.51
C GLY A 415 -10.99 7.25 -9.64
N HIS A 416 -11.28 7.62 -10.88
CA HIS A 416 -10.44 7.30 -12.05
C HIS A 416 -9.18 8.17 -12.20
N ARG A 417 -8.96 9.17 -11.33
CA ARG A 417 -7.76 10.06 -11.26
C ARG A 417 -7.59 11.02 -12.43
N LEU A 418 -8.34 10.88 -13.52
CA LEU A 418 -8.17 11.57 -14.78
C LEU A 418 -9.28 12.60 -15.04
N ARG A 419 -8.96 13.54 -15.93
CA ARG A 419 -9.94 14.52 -16.45
C ARG A 419 -11.02 13.84 -17.30
N PRO A 420 -12.20 14.49 -17.43
CA PRO A 420 -13.28 14.00 -18.30
C PRO A 420 -12.85 13.78 -19.76
N GLU A 421 -11.93 14.62 -20.26
CA GLU A 421 -11.41 14.54 -21.63
C GLU A 421 -10.63 13.24 -21.87
N ALA A 422 -9.84 12.78 -20.89
CA ALA A 422 -9.13 11.52 -20.95
C ALA A 422 -10.10 10.32 -20.86
N LEU A 423 -11.11 10.43 -20.00
CA LEU A 423 -12.13 9.41 -19.80
C LEU A 423 -13.13 9.31 -20.98
N ALA A 424 -13.18 10.34 -21.80
CA ALA A 424 -13.98 10.34 -23.01
C ALA A 424 -13.39 9.48 -24.15
N VAL A 425 -12.09 9.14 -24.07
CA VAL A 425 -11.42 8.27 -25.07
C VAL A 425 -11.58 6.81 -24.69
N LYS A 426 -12.11 5.99 -25.59
CA LYS A 426 -12.45 4.58 -25.33
C LYS A 426 -11.86 3.64 -26.38
N ILE A 427 -11.63 2.40 -25.95
CA ILE A 427 -11.28 1.24 -26.78
C ILE A 427 -12.24 0.11 -26.38
N GLY A 428 -12.99 -0.46 -27.35
CA GLY A 428 -13.97 -1.48 -27.05
C GLY A 428 -15.04 -1.05 -26.04
N GLY A 429 -15.43 0.24 -26.06
CA GLY A 429 -16.42 0.84 -25.16
C GLY A 429 -15.88 1.23 -23.77
N ARG A 430 -14.62 0.92 -23.43
CA ARG A 430 -14.02 1.18 -22.11
C ARG A 430 -12.97 2.27 -22.18
N HIS A 431 -12.96 3.15 -21.19
CA HIS A 431 -11.88 4.14 -21.01
C HIS A 431 -10.74 3.59 -20.12
N VAL A 432 -9.59 4.21 -20.16
CA VAL A 432 -8.39 3.74 -19.46
C VAL A 432 -8.62 3.59 -17.94
N GLY A 433 -9.42 4.46 -17.32
CA GLY A 433 -9.77 4.38 -15.89
C GLY A 433 -10.53 3.10 -15.53
N GLU A 434 -11.42 2.62 -16.38
CA GLU A 434 -12.11 1.32 -16.19
C GLU A 434 -11.15 0.15 -16.37
N VAL A 435 -10.27 0.21 -17.37
CA VAL A 435 -9.30 -0.86 -17.63
C VAL A 435 -8.34 -1.05 -16.44
N VAL A 436 -7.86 0.05 -15.82
CA VAL A 436 -6.96 -0.08 -14.66
C VAL A 436 -7.67 -0.52 -13.37
N GLN A 437 -8.98 -0.41 -13.29
CA GLN A 437 -9.78 -0.92 -12.18
C GLN A 437 -10.06 -2.42 -12.29
N MET A 438 -9.89 -3.02 -13.46
CA MET A 438 -9.97 -4.46 -13.64
C MET A 438 -8.89 -5.17 -12.84
N SER A 439 -9.17 -6.40 -12.42
CA SER A 439 -8.12 -7.31 -11.97
C SER A 439 -7.14 -7.60 -13.11
N ILE A 440 -5.90 -7.96 -12.76
CA ILE A 440 -4.88 -8.33 -13.76
C ILE A 440 -5.37 -9.42 -14.68
N ARG A 441 -6.12 -10.40 -14.14
CA ARG A 441 -6.76 -11.47 -14.92
C ARG A 441 -7.76 -10.92 -15.94
N GLU A 442 -8.64 -10.02 -15.53
CA GLU A 442 -9.63 -9.41 -16.41
C GLU A 442 -9.00 -8.48 -17.43
N ALA A 443 -7.98 -7.69 -17.02
CA ALA A 443 -7.22 -6.82 -17.90
C ALA A 443 -6.49 -7.64 -18.99
N PHE A 444 -5.92 -8.80 -18.63
CA PHE A 444 -5.30 -9.73 -19.57
C PHE A 444 -6.33 -10.25 -20.60
N ALA A 445 -7.49 -10.72 -20.12
CA ALA A 445 -8.56 -11.16 -20.98
C ALA A 445 -9.08 -10.05 -21.90
N TRP A 446 -9.20 -8.82 -21.38
CA TRP A 446 -9.60 -7.66 -22.18
C TRP A 446 -8.59 -7.36 -23.29
N VAL A 447 -7.29 -7.37 -23.00
CA VAL A 447 -6.23 -7.13 -24.00
C VAL A 447 -6.33 -8.11 -25.18
N GLU A 448 -6.68 -9.38 -24.93
CA GLU A 448 -6.88 -10.38 -25.98
C GLU A 448 -8.10 -10.05 -26.89
N THR A 449 -9.08 -9.29 -26.39
CA THR A 449 -10.26 -8.89 -27.20
C THR A 449 -10.01 -7.63 -28.05
N VAL A 450 -9.02 -6.79 -27.66
CA VAL A 450 -8.76 -5.49 -28.30
C VAL A 450 -8.54 -5.60 -29.82
N PRO A 451 -7.75 -6.54 -30.35
CA PRO A 451 -7.56 -6.66 -31.80
C PRO A 451 -8.86 -6.87 -32.58
N GLY A 452 -9.88 -7.49 -31.98
CA GLY A 452 -11.19 -7.73 -32.62
C GLY A 452 -12.06 -6.48 -32.72
N VAL A 453 -11.79 -5.44 -31.92
CA VAL A 453 -12.60 -4.21 -31.90
C VAL A 453 -11.92 -3.01 -32.57
N LEU A 454 -10.63 -3.13 -32.90
CA LEU A 454 -9.90 -2.09 -33.61
C LEU A 454 -10.00 -2.28 -35.14
N SER A 455 -9.91 -1.17 -35.89
CA SER A 455 -9.75 -1.23 -37.35
C SER A 455 -8.38 -1.80 -37.72
N ASN A 456 -8.22 -2.30 -38.97
CA ASN A 456 -6.95 -2.86 -39.45
C ASN A 456 -5.77 -1.89 -39.26
N GLN A 457 -5.96 -0.61 -39.57
CA GLN A 457 -4.94 0.42 -39.41
C GLN A 457 -4.56 0.62 -37.94
N LYS A 458 -5.55 0.71 -37.04
CA LYS A 458 -5.31 0.83 -35.60
C LYS A 458 -4.68 -0.42 -35.00
N ASN A 459 -4.98 -1.60 -35.53
CA ASN A 459 -4.35 -2.86 -35.12
C ASN A 459 -2.85 -2.88 -35.46
N GLU A 460 -2.46 -2.41 -36.63
CA GLU A 460 -1.04 -2.31 -36.99
C GLU A 460 -0.27 -1.41 -36.00
N ILE A 461 -0.87 -0.27 -35.63
CA ILE A 461 -0.29 0.66 -34.64
C ILE A 461 -0.22 0.03 -33.26
N ALA A 462 -1.29 -0.67 -32.84
CA ALA A 462 -1.44 -1.21 -31.49
C ALA A 462 -0.66 -2.52 -31.28
N ARG A 463 -0.30 -3.25 -32.32
CA ARG A 463 0.30 -4.59 -32.23
C ARG A 463 1.49 -4.71 -31.28
N ALA A 464 2.49 -3.82 -31.42
CA ALA A 464 3.67 -3.84 -30.57
C ALA A 464 3.32 -3.46 -29.11
N ILE A 465 2.43 -2.49 -28.91
CA ILE A 465 1.99 -2.03 -27.59
C ILE A 465 1.21 -3.14 -26.87
N LEU A 466 0.28 -3.78 -27.55
CA LEU A 466 -0.52 -4.89 -27.02
C LEU A 466 0.34 -6.09 -26.63
N LYS A 467 1.40 -6.37 -27.42
CA LYS A 467 2.37 -7.41 -27.09
C LYS A 467 3.03 -7.15 -25.73
N GLU A 468 3.55 -5.95 -25.53
CA GLU A 468 4.21 -5.56 -24.28
C GLU A 468 3.26 -5.60 -23.07
N ILE A 469 2.02 -5.09 -23.22
CA ILE A 469 1.01 -5.14 -22.16
C ILE A 469 0.67 -6.60 -21.82
N ARG A 470 0.46 -7.44 -22.81
CA ARG A 470 0.12 -8.86 -22.63
C ARG A 470 1.23 -9.62 -21.91
N GLU A 471 2.48 -9.43 -22.30
CA GLU A 471 3.62 -10.08 -21.67
C GLU A 471 3.75 -9.69 -20.19
N ARG A 472 3.66 -8.39 -19.85
CA ARG A 472 3.73 -7.90 -18.47
C ARG A 472 2.56 -8.38 -17.61
N LEU A 473 1.32 -8.35 -18.14
CA LEU A 473 0.16 -8.90 -17.44
C LEU A 473 0.29 -10.42 -17.26
N GLY A 474 0.85 -11.12 -18.24
CA GLY A 474 1.14 -12.56 -18.17
C GLY A 474 2.12 -12.89 -17.06
N PHE A 475 3.18 -12.10 -16.88
CA PHE A 475 4.13 -12.29 -15.78
C PHE A 475 3.48 -12.06 -14.41
N LEU A 476 2.64 -11.04 -14.28
CA LEU A 476 1.90 -10.81 -13.03
C LEU A 476 0.93 -11.95 -12.70
N ASN A 477 0.27 -12.52 -13.70
CA ASN A 477 -0.55 -13.72 -13.54
C ASN A 477 0.30 -14.91 -13.06
N ASN A 478 1.47 -15.12 -13.65
CA ASN A 478 2.34 -16.26 -13.35
C ASN A 478 2.92 -16.21 -11.93
N VAL A 479 3.13 -15.01 -11.38
CA VAL A 479 3.58 -14.86 -9.97
C VAL A 479 2.42 -14.82 -8.96
N GLY A 480 1.19 -15.18 -9.37
CA GLY A 480 0.04 -15.28 -8.47
C GLY A 480 -0.54 -13.94 -8.01
N LEU A 481 -0.44 -12.88 -8.83
CA LEU A 481 -0.98 -11.55 -8.55
C LEU A 481 -2.22 -11.20 -9.40
N ASP A 482 -2.83 -12.19 -9.99
CA ASP A 482 -3.95 -12.07 -10.94
C ASP A 482 -5.19 -11.39 -10.36
N TYR A 483 -5.35 -11.40 -9.03
CA TYR A 483 -6.45 -10.77 -8.29
C TYR A 483 -6.26 -9.26 -8.05
N LEU A 484 -5.04 -8.72 -8.18
CA LEU A 484 -4.77 -7.30 -7.97
C LEU A 484 -5.35 -6.46 -9.11
N THR A 485 -5.72 -5.20 -8.82
CA THR A 485 -6.07 -4.22 -9.84
C THR A 485 -4.87 -3.35 -10.19
N LEU A 486 -4.78 -2.91 -11.45
CA LEU A 486 -3.69 -2.01 -11.87
C LEU A 486 -3.76 -0.63 -11.19
N SER A 487 -4.95 -0.21 -10.75
CA SER A 487 -5.18 1.05 -10.04
C SER A 487 -4.81 0.99 -8.56
N ARG A 488 -4.57 -0.21 -7.99
CA ARG A 488 -4.26 -0.37 -6.57
C ARG A 488 -3.01 0.41 -6.20
N ASN A 489 -3.11 1.19 -5.14
CA ASN A 489 -2.00 1.99 -4.64
C ASN A 489 -0.87 1.08 -4.11
N ALA A 490 0.35 1.35 -4.55
CA ALA A 490 1.53 0.57 -4.16
C ALA A 490 1.78 0.56 -2.65
N GLY A 491 1.42 1.63 -1.94
CA GLY A 491 1.55 1.71 -0.48
C GLY A 491 0.58 0.83 0.30
N THR A 492 -0.43 0.23 -0.36
CA THR A 492 -1.40 -0.69 0.27
C THR A 492 -1.07 -2.17 0.04
N LEU A 493 0.01 -2.43 -0.68
CA LEU A 493 0.47 -3.79 -0.97
C LEU A 493 1.16 -4.41 0.24
N SER A 494 0.99 -5.70 0.43
CA SER A 494 1.81 -6.47 1.35
C SER A 494 3.27 -6.53 0.87
N GLY A 495 4.21 -6.86 1.77
CA GLY A 495 5.63 -7.03 1.41
C GLY A 495 5.81 -8.03 0.28
N GLY A 496 5.16 -9.19 0.36
CA GLY A 496 5.23 -10.23 -0.66
C GLY A 496 4.58 -9.84 -1.99
N GLU A 497 3.43 -9.13 -1.99
CA GLU A 497 2.81 -8.62 -3.21
C GLU A 497 3.75 -7.64 -3.94
N SER A 498 4.35 -6.73 -3.19
CA SER A 498 5.29 -5.74 -3.71
C SER A 498 6.54 -6.39 -4.32
N GLN A 499 7.09 -7.37 -3.64
CA GLN A 499 8.25 -8.14 -4.09
C GLN A 499 7.96 -8.88 -5.39
N ARG A 500 6.81 -9.57 -5.48
CA ARG A 500 6.40 -10.27 -6.71
C ARG A 500 6.11 -9.33 -7.87
N ILE A 501 5.59 -8.12 -7.63
CA ILE A 501 5.46 -7.10 -8.68
C ILE A 501 6.84 -6.73 -9.23
N ARG A 502 7.84 -6.53 -8.38
CA ARG A 502 9.22 -6.25 -8.82
C ARG A 502 9.80 -7.42 -9.59
N LEU A 503 9.60 -8.64 -9.11
CA LEU A 503 10.04 -9.85 -9.80
C LEU A 503 9.42 -9.93 -11.21
N ALA A 504 8.11 -9.76 -11.33
CA ALA A 504 7.42 -9.77 -12.62
C ALA A 504 7.93 -8.68 -13.56
N SER A 505 8.21 -7.48 -13.05
CA SER A 505 8.77 -6.38 -13.85
C SER A 505 10.18 -6.68 -14.36
N GLN A 506 11.03 -7.34 -13.55
CA GLN A 506 12.38 -7.72 -13.95
C GLN A 506 12.39 -8.86 -14.97
N ILE A 507 11.55 -9.86 -14.81
CA ILE A 507 11.38 -10.96 -15.79
C ILE A 507 10.93 -10.40 -17.14
N GLY A 508 10.00 -9.43 -17.12
CA GLY A 508 9.52 -8.74 -18.32
C GLY A 508 10.61 -7.96 -19.07
N SER A 509 11.76 -7.66 -18.44
CA SER A 509 12.89 -7.01 -19.11
C SER A 509 13.67 -7.92 -20.08
N GLY A 510 13.49 -9.26 -19.98
CA GLY A 510 14.15 -10.25 -20.84
C GLY A 510 15.68 -10.27 -20.70
N LEU A 511 16.22 -9.84 -19.57
CA LEU A 511 17.66 -9.81 -19.33
C LEU A 511 18.20 -11.24 -19.19
N THR A 512 19.36 -11.49 -19.77
CA THR A 512 20.09 -12.75 -19.71
C THR A 512 21.49 -12.56 -19.15
N GLY A 513 22.04 -13.57 -18.50
CA GLY A 513 23.38 -13.52 -17.91
C GLY A 513 23.46 -12.62 -16.66
N VAL A 514 22.34 -12.41 -15.98
CA VAL A 514 22.21 -11.59 -14.77
C VAL A 514 22.21 -12.47 -13.53
N LEU A 515 22.69 -11.93 -12.41
CA LEU A 515 22.56 -12.51 -11.08
C LEU A 515 21.35 -11.91 -10.36
N TYR A 516 20.33 -12.72 -10.14
CA TYR A 516 19.17 -12.33 -9.32
C TYR A 516 19.35 -12.81 -7.89
N VAL A 517 19.15 -11.94 -6.92
CA VAL A 517 19.18 -12.25 -5.49
C VAL A 517 17.83 -11.91 -4.88
N LEU A 518 17.11 -12.91 -4.39
CA LEU A 518 15.74 -12.78 -3.87
C LEU A 518 15.70 -13.11 -2.38
N ASP A 519 14.93 -12.32 -1.62
CA ASP A 519 14.72 -12.51 -0.18
C ASP A 519 13.31 -13.06 0.07
N GLU A 520 13.23 -14.35 0.40
CA GLU A 520 12.00 -15.06 0.78
C GLU A 520 10.79 -14.77 -0.15
N PRO A 521 10.88 -15.04 -1.45
CA PRO A 521 9.83 -14.67 -2.40
C PRO A 521 8.51 -15.44 -2.22
N SER A 522 8.53 -16.58 -1.49
CA SER A 522 7.35 -17.41 -1.15
C SER A 522 6.45 -16.80 -0.06
N ILE A 523 6.89 -15.71 0.59
CA ILE A 523 6.18 -15.10 1.72
C ILE A 523 4.72 -14.74 1.38
N GLY A 524 3.80 -15.12 2.29
CA GLY A 524 2.38 -14.84 2.19
C GLY A 524 1.68 -15.56 1.02
N LEU A 525 2.33 -16.57 0.44
CA LEU A 525 1.74 -17.40 -0.59
C LEU A 525 1.06 -18.63 -0.02
N HIS A 526 -0.12 -18.93 -0.56
CA HIS A 526 -0.69 -20.25 -0.45
C HIS A 526 0.13 -21.24 -1.30
N GLN A 527 0.23 -22.51 -0.90
CA GLN A 527 1.03 -23.51 -1.63
C GLN A 527 0.72 -23.58 -3.14
N ARG A 528 -0.54 -23.47 -3.52
CA ARG A 528 -0.94 -23.41 -4.93
C ARG A 528 -0.26 -22.25 -5.72
N ASP A 529 -0.08 -21.11 -5.06
CA ASP A 529 0.53 -19.93 -5.70
C ASP A 529 2.07 -20.04 -5.65
N ASN A 530 2.62 -20.77 -4.65
CA ASN A 530 4.05 -21.06 -4.54
C ASN A 530 4.55 -21.92 -5.72
N ASP A 531 3.78 -22.93 -6.13
CA ASP A 531 4.11 -23.76 -7.31
C ASP A 531 4.34 -22.91 -8.56
N ARG A 532 3.51 -21.88 -8.77
CA ARG A 532 3.63 -20.95 -9.91
C ARG A 532 4.86 -20.07 -9.80
N LEU A 533 5.17 -19.61 -8.58
CA LEU A 533 6.38 -18.83 -8.33
C LEU A 533 7.63 -19.65 -8.65
N LEU A 534 7.72 -20.87 -8.16
CA LEU A 534 8.85 -21.78 -8.41
C LEU A 534 9.05 -22.05 -9.90
N LEU A 535 7.97 -22.28 -10.63
CA LEU A 535 8.03 -22.40 -12.10
C LEU A 535 8.59 -21.12 -12.75
N THR A 536 8.21 -19.98 -12.25
CA THR A 536 8.67 -18.68 -12.75
C THR A 536 10.17 -18.46 -12.48
N LEU A 537 10.68 -18.85 -11.29
CA LEU A 537 12.10 -18.79 -10.96
C LEU A 537 12.92 -19.76 -11.83
N LYS A 538 12.41 -20.97 -12.09
CA LYS A 538 13.06 -21.91 -13.01
C LYS A 538 13.12 -21.39 -14.43
N ASN A 539 12.05 -20.76 -14.92
CA ASN A 539 12.05 -20.13 -16.24
C ASN A 539 13.10 -18.99 -16.32
N LEU A 540 13.26 -18.22 -15.25
CA LEU A 540 14.27 -17.17 -15.16
C LEU A 540 15.70 -17.75 -15.24
N ARG A 541 15.97 -18.85 -14.52
CA ARG A 541 17.22 -19.62 -14.62
C ARG A 541 17.43 -20.15 -16.03
N ASP A 542 16.42 -20.77 -16.64
CA ASP A 542 16.51 -21.42 -17.96
C ASP A 542 16.79 -20.40 -19.09
N GLN A 543 16.57 -19.11 -18.85
CA GLN A 543 17.00 -18.02 -19.73
C GLN A 543 18.51 -17.71 -19.62
N GLY A 544 19.28 -18.49 -18.85
CA GLY A 544 20.73 -18.28 -18.66
C GLY A 544 21.06 -17.26 -17.56
N ASN A 545 20.24 -17.19 -16.51
CA ASN A 545 20.48 -16.34 -15.34
C ASN A 545 20.86 -17.19 -14.12
N THR A 546 21.68 -16.63 -13.24
CA THR A 546 21.92 -17.21 -11.92
C THR A 546 20.89 -16.67 -10.95
N VAL A 547 20.18 -17.53 -10.25
CA VAL A 547 19.12 -17.15 -9.31
C VAL A 547 19.48 -17.62 -7.89
N ILE A 548 19.82 -16.68 -7.01
CA ILE A 548 20.09 -16.96 -5.60
C ILE A 548 18.83 -16.57 -4.80
N VAL A 549 18.33 -17.50 -4.02
CA VAL A 549 17.12 -17.28 -3.22
C VAL A 549 17.43 -17.58 -1.75
N VAL A 550 17.20 -16.62 -0.86
CA VAL A 550 17.15 -16.88 0.58
C VAL A 550 15.76 -17.42 0.89
N GLU A 551 15.66 -18.67 1.36
CA GLU A 551 14.37 -19.33 1.54
C GLU A 551 14.33 -20.32 2.70
N HIS A 552 13.10 -20.52 3.20
CA HIS A 552 12.78 -21.46 4.29
C HIS A 552 11.67 -22.44 3.90
N ASP A 553 11.05 -22.26 2.74
CA ASP A 553 9.99 -23.13 2.24
C ASP A 553 10.54 -24.48 1.79
N GLU A 554 9.90 -25.57 2.23
CA GLU A 554 10.38 -26.95 1.94
C GLU A 554 10.37 -27.23 0.43
N GLU A 555 9.33 -26.81 -0.29
CA GLU A 555 9.23 -27.03 -1.74
C GLU A 555 10.31 -26.26 -2.50
N ALA A 556 10.54 -25.00 -2.12
CA ALA A 556 11.59 -24.18 -2.74
C ALA A 556 12.97 -24.81 -2.55
N ILE A 557 13.26 -25.36 -1.37
CA ILE A 557 14.52 -26.05 -1.10
C ILE A 557 14.62 -27.35 -1.91
N ARG A 558 13.55 -28.13 -2.03
CA ARG A 558 13.53 -29.39 -2.79
C ARG A 558 13.66 -29.20 -4.30
N GLU A 559 13.16 -28.10 -4.81
CA GLU A 559 13.14 -27.76 -6.24
C GLU A 559 14.38 -26.98 -6.70
N ALA A 560 15.29 -26.65 -5.77
CA ALA A 560 16.56 -25.99 -6.07
C ALA A 560 17.54 -26.94 -6.78
N ASP A 561 18.40 -26.37 -7.62
CA ASP A 561 19.52 -27.13 -8.23
C ASP A 561 20.66 -27.31 -7.20
N TYR A 562 20.87 -26.30 -6.35
CA TYR A 562 21.92 -26.30 -5.32
C TYR A 562 21.45 -25.57 -4.05
N VAL A 563 21.87 -26.05 -2.90
CA VAL A 563 21.49 -25.51 -1.60
C VAL A 563 22.71 -25.25 -0.73
N PHE A 564 22.72 -24.12 -0.01
CA PHE A 564 23.64 -23.80 1.07
C PHE A 564 22.86 -23.73 2.38
N ASP A 565 23.20 -24.55 3.37
CA ASP A 565 22.63 -24.49 4.72
C ASP A 565 23.57 -23.75 5.67
N MET A 566 23.09 -22.58 6.16
CA MET A 566 23.85 -21.69 7.03
C MET A 566 23.53 -21.96 8.50
N GLY A 567 24.61 -22.02 9.33
CA GLY A 567 24.40 -22.31 10.73
C GLY A 567 25.71 -22.26 11.52
N PRO A 568 25.90 -23.15 12.52
CA PRO A 568 24.90 -24.10 13.08
C PRO A 568 23.84 -23.43 13.98
N GLY A 569 24.04 -22.18 14.39
CA GLY A 569 23.16 -21.43 15.27
C GLY A 569 22.81 -20.04 14.68
N ALA A 570 22.30 -19.15 15.53
CA ALA A 570 21.95 -17.76 15.21
C ALA A 570 23.00 -16.79 15.78
N GLY A 571 23.12 -15.60 15.19
CA GLY A 571 24.01 -14.53 15.65
C GLY A 571 25.47 -14.99 15.75
N VAL A 572 26.09 -14.84 16.90
CA VAL A 572 27.49 -15.25 17.14
C VAL A 572 27.73 -16.73 17.00
N HIS A 573 26.69 -17.54 17.10
CA HIS A 573 26.77 -18.99 16.95
C HIS A 573 26.52 -19.47 15.51
N GLY A 574 26.19 -18.53 14.59
CA GLY A 574 25.98 -18.75 13.16
C GLY A 574 27.20 -18.39 12.31
N GLY A 575 26.94 -18.05 11.07
CA GLY A 575 27.93 -17.49 10.15
C GLY A 575 28.84 -18.51 9.49
N GLN A 576 28.47 -19.78 9.47
CA GLN A 576 29.22 -20.85 8.79
C GLN A 576 28.32 -21.57 7.79
N VAL A 577 28.92 -22.17 6.77
CA VAL A 577 28.23 -23.14 5.90
C VAL A 577 28.30 -24.50 6.58
N VAL A 578 27.16 -25.04 7.00
CA VAL A 578 27.05 -26.33 7.66
C VAL A 578 27.04 -27.45 6.62
N ALA A 579 26.27 -27.30 5.57
CA ALA A 579 26.18 -28.22 4.46
C ALA A 579 25.95 -27.47 3.13
N HIS A 580 26.37 -28.05 2.02
CA HIS A 580 26.09 -27.53 0.69
C HIS A 580 26.05 -28.68 -0.32
N GLY A 581 25.27 -28.53 -1.38
CA GLY A 581 25.09 -29.54 -2.41
C GLY A 581 23.67 -29.57 -2.96
N THR A 582 23.30 -30.66 -3.61
CA THR A 582 21.91 -30.85 -4.07
C THR A 582 20.97 -31.05 -2.88
N PRO A 583 19.67 -30.83 -3.04
CA PRO A 583 18.69 -31.09 -1.96
C PRO A 583 18.80 -32.49 -1.34
N ALA A 584 19.11 -33.50 -2.14
CA ALA A 584 19.29 -34.85 -1.68
C ALA A 584 20.53 -35.01 -0.78
N GLU A 585 21.65 -34.36 -1.12
CA GLU A 585 22.86 -34.33 -0.33
C GLU A 585 22.64 -33.62 1.01
N ILE A 586 21.92 -32.48 1.00
CA ILE A 586 21.54 -31.80 2.25
C ILE A 586 20.66 -32.67 3.13
N ALA A 587 19.68 -33.37 2.57
CA ALA A 587 18.80 -34.29 3.32
C ALA A 587 19.58 -35.48 3.93
N ALA A 588 20.69 -35.87 3.32
CA ALA A 588 21.54 -36.97 3.83
C ALA A 588 22.57 -36.50 4.88
N ASP A 589 22.79 -35.18 5.02
CA ASP A 589 23.81 -34.66 5.97
C ASP A 589 23.25 -34.57 7.40
N PRO A 590 23.78 -35.36 8.34
CA PRO A 590 23.29 -35.36 9.74
C PRO A 590 23.62 -34.06 10.49
N ALA A 591 24.56 -33.24 10.03
CA ALA A 591 24.91 -31.96 10.65
C ALA A 591 23.91 -30.85 10.29
N SER A 592 23.20 -31.00 9.14
CA SER A 592 22.20 -30.04 8.67
C SER A 592 20.87 -30.21 9.41
N VAL A 593 20.46 -29.20 10.17
CA VAL A 593 19.13 -29.16 10.78
C VAL A 593 18.05 -29.11 9.69
N THR A 594 18.27 -28.32 8.63
CA THR A 594 17.40 -28.29 7.44
C THR A 594 17.29 -29.69 6.83
N GLY A 595 18.43 -30.37 6.64
CA GLY A 595 18.48 -31.75 6.11
C GLY A 595 17.69 -32.73 6.95
N GLN A 596 17.75 -32.66 8.27
CA GLN A 596 16.97 -33.52 9.18
C GLN A 596 15.46 -33.32 9.00
N TYR A 597 14.97 -32.09 8.74
CA TYR A 597 13.56 -31.83 8.41
C TYR A 597 13.20 -32.38 7.04
N LEU A 598 14.02 -32.14 6.02
CA LEU A 598 13.82 -32.66 4.66
C LEU A 598 13.78 -34.20 4.60
N ALA A 599 14.61 -34.86 5.44
CA ALA A 599 14.63 -36.31 5.56
C ALA A 599 13.50 -36.88 6.43
N GLY A 600 12.69 -36.03 7.08
CA GLY A 600 11.64 -36.45 8.01
C GLY A 600 12.15 -37.01 9.34
N LEU A 601 13.44 -36.79 9.65
CA LEU A 601 14.04 -37.20 10.96
C LEU A 601 13.60 -36.25 12.09
N ARG A 602 13.26 -35.01 11.72
CA ARG A 602 12.59 -34.04 12.58
C ARG A 602 11.31 -33.59 11.91
N GLU A 603 10.26 -33.41 12.70
CA GLU A 603 8.98 -32.85 12.21
C GLU A 603 8.29 -32.06 13.32
N ILE A 604 7.42 -31.15 12.93
CA ILE A 604 6.45 -30.51 13.81
C ILE A 604 5.29 -31.47 13.95
N ALA A 605 5.10 -32.04 15.16
CA ALA A 605 4.13 -33.09 15.38
C ALA A 605 2.68 -32.59 15.27
N VAL A 606 1.82 -33.41 14.66
CA VAL A 606 0.38 -33.18 14.69
C VAL A 606 -0.13 -33.52 16.09
N PRO A 607 -0.91 -32.62 16.77
CA PRO A 607 -1.45 -32.87 18.09
C PRO A 607 -2.27 -34.16 18.16
N GLY A 608 -2.09 -34.96 19.20
CA GLY A 608 -2.80 -36.21 19.39
C GLY A 608 -4.31 -36.05 19.57
N LYS A 609 -4.71 -34.93 20.18
CA LYS A 609 -6.11 -34.53 20.39
C LYS A 609 -6.26 -33.03 20.14
N ARG A 610 -7.32 -32.66 19.43
CA ARG A 610 -7.70 -31.25 19.25
C ARG A 610 -8.39 -30.75 20.51
N ARG A 611 -8.09 -29.48 20.90
CA ARG A 611 -8.77 -28.82 22.03
C ARG A 611 -10.25 -28.59 21.70
N ARG A 612 -11.14 -28.89 22.63
CA ARG A 612 -12.59 -28.67 22.45
C ARG A 612 -13.00 -27.21 22.65
N GLY A 613 -12.11 -26.38 23.23
CA GLY A 613 -12.42 -25.00 23.60
C GLY A 613 -13.32 -24.93 24.83
N ASN A 614 -13.87 -23.76 25.08
CA ASN A 614 -14.74 -23.49 26.23
C ASN A 614 -16.26 -23.53 25.91
N GLY A 615 -16.64 -23.97 24.71
CA GLY A 615 -18.04 -24.04 24.26
C GLY A 615 -18.65 -22.71 23.85
N LYS A 616 -17.86 -21.63 23.84
CA LYS A 616 -18.29 -20.28 23.46
C LYS A 616 -17.69 -19.90 22.11
N ALA A 617 -18.29 -18.95 21.41
CA ALA A 617 -17.79 -18.49 20.13
C ALA A 617 -17.96 -16.97 19.96
N LEU A 618 -17.10 -16.38 19.12
CA LEU A 618 -17.38 -15.10 18.48
C LEU A 618 -18.03 -15.37 17.14
N THR A 619 -19.18 -14.77 16.87
CA THR A 619 -19.89 -14.92 15.59
C THR A 619 -19.86 -13.61 14.85
N VAL A 620 -19.20 -13.58 13.71
CA VAL A 620 -19.28 -12.50 12.73
C VAL A 620 -20.47 -12.76 11.84
N VAL A 621 -21.35 -11.76 11.65
CA VAL A 621 -22.58 -11.89 10.86
C VAL A 621 -22.53 -10.93 9.68
N ASN A 622 -22.69 -11.46 8.47
CA ASN A 622 -22.82 -10.71 7.21
C ASN A 622 -21.69 -9.69 7.00
N ALA A 623 -20.43 -10.11 7.06
CA ALA A 623 -19.29 -9.26 6.73
C ALA A 623 -19.21 -9.01 5.22
N VAL A 624 -19.21 -7.73 4.84
CA VAL A 624 -19.24 -7.29 3.41
C VAL A 624 -18.08 -6.34 3.05
N GLY A 625 -17.04 -6.29 3.89
CA GLY A 625 -15.84 -5.47 3.63
C GLY A 625 -15.05 -5.96 2.42
N ASN A 626 -14.53 -5.05 1.61
CA ASN A 626 -13.73 -5.34 0.41
C ASN A 626 -14.37 -6.42 -0.47
N ASN A 627 -13.69 -7.58 -0.63
CA ASN A 627 -14.17 -8.69 -1.45
C ASN A 627 -15.09 -9.69 -0.71
N LEU A 628 -15.37 -9.50 0.58
CA LEU A 628 -16.23 -10.40 1.34
C LEU A 628 -17.68 -10.35 0.84
N LYS A 629 -18.30 -11.51 0.69
CA LYS A 629 -19.64 -11.69 0.11
C LYS A 629 -20.66 -12.11 1.16
N GLY A 630 -20.90 -11.25 2.18
CA GLY A 630 -21.86 -11.53 3.22
C GLY A 630 -21.45 -12.70 4.12
N VAL A 631 -20.20 -12.72 4.56
CA VAL A 631 -19.64 -13.83 5.32
C VAL A 631 -20.22 -13.87 6.74
N THR A 632 -20.77 -15.03 7.10
CA THR A 632 -21.16 -15.36 8.48
C THR A 632 -20.34 -16.57 8.92
N VAL A 633 -19.62 -16.42 10.06
CA VAL A 633 -18.71 -17.46 10.56
C VAL A 633 -18.51 -17.37 12.06
N ASP A 634 -18.34 -18.55 12.68
CA ASP A 634 -18.05 -18.70 14.10
C ASP A 634 -16.56 -18.91 14.35
N PHE A 635 -16.02 -18.19 15.33
CA PHE A 635 -14.67 -18.39 15.87
C PHE A 635 -14.80 -19.01 17.28
N PRO A 636 -14.62 -20.33 17.43
CA PRO A 636 -14.76 -21.01 18.72
C PRO A 636 -13.65 -20.59 19.69
N LEU A 637 -14.04 -20.12 20.90
CA LEU A 637 -13.11 -19.57 21.89
C LEU A 637 -12.37 -20.66 22.67
N GLY A 638 -11.17 -20.31 23.20
CA GLY A 638 -10.28 -21.23 23.90
C GLY A 638 -9.61 -22.25 22.97
N ARG A 639 -9.44 -21.89 21.70
CA ARG A 639 -8.81 -22.71 20.66
C ARG A 639 -7.71 -21.95 19.93
N PHE A 640 -6.84 -22.71 19.29
CA PHE A 640 -5.90 -22.24 18.28
C PHE A 640 -6.58 -22.34 16.91
N ILE A 641 -6.97 -21.19 16.33
CA ILE A 641 -7.74 -21.12 15.09
C ILE A 641 -6.81 -20.62 13.97
N CYS A 642 -6.71 -21.36 12.87
CA CYS A 642 -6.05 -20.89 11.66
C CYS A 642 -7.07 -20.38 10.64
N VAL A 643 -6.85 -19.18 10.12
CA VAL A 643 -7.57 -18.64 8.96
C VAL A 643 -6.67 -18.82 7.75
N THR A 644 -7.11 -19.68 6.84
CA THR A 644 -6.35 -20.14 5.67
C THR A 644 -7.03 -19.73 4.37
N GLY A 645 -6.42 -20.05 3.25
CA GLY A 645 -6.96 -19.84 1.91
C GLY A 645 -6.01 -19.10 0.98
N VAL A 646 -6.38 -19.04 -0.29
CA VAL A 646 -5.55 -18.43 -1.34
C VAL A 646 -5.23 -16.96 -1.08
N SER A 647 -4.15 -16.47 -1.72
CA SER A 647 -3.78 -15.05 -1.65
C SER A 647 -4.90 -14.18 -2.20
N GLY A 648 -5.20 -13.05 -1.52
CA GLY A 648 -6.32 -12.18 -1.90
C GLY A 648 -7.73 -12.74 -1.60
N GLY A 649 -7.87 -13.90 -0.94
CA GLY A 649 -9.16 -14.53 -0.63
C GLY A 649 -10.07 -13.77 0.34
N GLY A 650 -9.51 -12.80 1.11
CA GLY A 650 -10.28 -11.99 2.08
C GLY A 650 -9.94 -12.28 3.55
N LYS A 651 -8.89 -13.05 3.85
CA LYS A 651 -8.45 -13.43 5.20
C LYS A 651 -8.27 -12.23 6.13
N SER A 652 -7.39 -11.29 5.76
CA SER A 652 -7.10 -10.10 6.58
C SER A 652 -8.31 -9.16 6.65
N THR A 653 -9.16 -9.10 5.62
CA THR A 653 -10.42 -8.34 5.65
C THR A 653 -11.37 -8.89 6.72
N LEU A 654 -11.53 -10.20 6.81
CA LEU A 654 -12.39 -10.83 7.82
C LEU A 654 -11.80 -10.70 9.23
N THR A 655 -10.51 -11.03 9.38
CA THR A 655 -9.89 -11.16 10.72
C THR A 655 -9.40 -9.82 11.27
N VAL A 656 -8.71 -9.00 10.45
CA VAL A 656 -8.12 -7.75 10.91
C VAL A 656 -9.11 -6.60 10.73
N GLU A 657 -9.58 -6.35 9.49
CA GLU A 657 -10.40 -5.18 9.21
C GLU A 657 -11.81 -5.28 9.85
N THR A 658 -12.40 -6.46 9.88
CA THR A 658 -13.74 -6.66 10.44
C THR A 658 -13.68 -7.05 11.93
N LEU A 659 -13.10 -8.20 12.25
CA LEU A 659 -13.16 -8.76 13.61
C LEU A 659 -12.30 -7.99 14.60
N TYR A 660 -10.98 -7.81 14.29
CA TYR A 660 -10.07 -7.14 15.22
C TYR A 660 -10.45 -5.70 15.47
N LYS A 661 -10.72 -4.90 14.43
CA LYS A 661 -11.07 -3.48 14.62
C LYS A 661 -12.38 -3.32 15.41
N THR A 662 -13.38 -4.17 15.17
CA THR A 662 -14.62 -4.16 15.97
C THR A 662 -14.35 -4.54 17.42
N ALA A 663 -13.52 -5.57 17.64
CA ALA A 663 -13.16 -6.01 19.00
C ALA A 663 -12.34 -4.93 19.73
N ALA A 664 -11.38 -4.29 19.05
CA ALA A 664 -10.55 -3.22 19.59
C ALA A 664 -11.39 -1.98 19.96
N LEU A 665 -12.36 -1.62 19.11
CA LEU A 665 -13.33 -0.56 19.41
C LEU A 665 -14.12 -0.86 20.69
N ARG A 666 -14.66 -2.09 20.82
CA ARG A 666 -15.53 -2.47 21.94
C ARG A 666 -14.78 -2.78 23.23
N LEU A 667 -13.66 -3.48 23.17
CA LEU A 667 -12.93 -3.98 24.34
C LEU A 667 -11.79 -3.06 24.78
N ASN A 668 -11.10 -2.43 23.83
CA ASN A 668 -9.91 -1.62 24.11
C ASN A 668 -10.16 -0.10 24.00
N GLY A 669 -11.35 0.34 23.53
CA GLY A 669 -11.65 1.76 23.29
C GLY A 669 -10.84 2.37 22.13
N ALA A 670 -10.46 1.56 21.16
CA ALA A 670 -9.76 2.05 19.94
C ALA A 670 -10.70 2.90 19.07
N HIS A 671 -10.15 3.75 18.22
CA HIS A 671 -10.91 4.68 17.38
C HIS A 671 -10.87 4.31 15.89
N GLU A 672 -10.35 3.14 15.54
CA GLU A 672 -10.30 2.70 14.15
C GLU A 672 -11.67 2.26 13.65
N VAL A 673 -12.02 2.65 12.39
CA VAL A 673 -13.29 2.25 11.77
C VAL A 673 -13.18 0.82 11.27
N PRO A 674 -14.00 -0.13 11.74
CA PRO A 674 -14.02 -1.49 11.24
C PRO A 674 -14.66 -1.57 9.85
N ALA A 675 -14.31 -2.62 9.10
CA ALA A 675 -15.01 -2.95 7.87
C ALA A 675 -16.47 -3.34 8.16
N PRO A 676 -17.42 -3.07 7.23
CA PRO A 676 -18.84 -3.24 7.48
C PRO A 676 -19.24 -4.70 7.66
N CYS A 677 -20.05 -4.94 8.71
CA CYS A 677 -20.77 -6.18 9.00
C CYS A 677 -22.06 -5.84 9.75
N ASP A 678 -23.02 -6.74 9.78
CA ASP A 678 -24.27 -6.48 10.50
C ASP A 678 -24.03 -6.44 12.01
N THR A 679 -23.36 -7.43 12.56
CA THR A 679 -23.01 -7.50 13.99
C THR A 679 -21.93 -8.54 14.27
N ILE A 680 -21.25 -8.38 15.41
CA ILE A 680 -20.39 -9.42 15.98
C ILE A 680 -20.89 -9.70 17.39
N ARG A 681 -21.15 -10.99 17.69
CA ARG A 681 -21.66 -11.48 18.97
C ARG A 681 -20.58 -12.22 19.74
N GLY A 682 -20.67 -12.27 21.08
CA GLY A 682 -19.79 -13.06 21.93
C GLY A 682 -18.65 -12.29 22.61
N PHE A 683 -18.62 -10.96 22.50
CA PHE A 683 -17.60 -10.13 23.16
C PHE A 683 -17.65 -10.18 24.69
N GLU A 684 -18.79 -10.51 25.27
CA GLU A 684 -18.96 -10.68 26.72
C GLU A 684 -18.09 -11.80 27.31
N HIS A 685 -17.54 -12.66 26.47
CA HIS A 685 -16.65 -13.76 26.87
C HIS A 685 -15.17 -13.34 26.89
N LEU A 686 -14.84 -12.15 26.40
CA LEU A 686 -13.48 -11.63 26.30
C LEU A 686 -13.30 -10.38 27.16
N ASP A 687 -12.08 -10.12 27.59
CA ASP A 687 -11.70 -8.91 28.33
C ASP A 687 -10.84 -7.95 27.51
N LYS A 688 -10.11 -8.41 26.51
CA LYS A 688 -9.30 -7.60 25.60
C LYS A 688 -8.97 -8.36 24.31
N VAL A 689 -8.61 -7.61 23.30
CA VAL A 689 -8.04 -8.12 22.06
C VAL A 689 -6.64 -7.54 21.85
N ILE A 690 -5.72 -8.36 21.31
CA ILE A 690 -4.34 -7.98 21.04
C ILE A 690 -4.02 -8.40 19.60
N ASP A 691 -3.62 -7.42 18.78
CA ASP A 691 -3.09 -7.63 17.45
C ASP A 691 -1.56 -7.70 17.50
N ILE A 692 -1.01 -8.74 16.91
CA ILE A 692 0.43 -8.94 16.81
C ILE A 692 0.78 -8.99 15.32
N ASP A 693 0.99 -7.83 14.75
CA ASP A 693 1.31 -7.61 13.35
C ASP A 693 2.82 -7.47 13.10
N GLN A 694 3.22 -7.45 11.83
CA GLN A 694 4.61 -7.31 11.39
C GLN A 694 5.13 -5.86 11.37
N ARG A 695 4.30 -4.87 11.73
CA ARG A 695 4.72 -3.46 11.75
C ARG A 695 5.86 -3.25 12.74
N PRO A 696 6.82 -2.36 12.44
CA PRO A 696 7.93 -2.05 13.36
C PRO A 696 7.45 -1.70 14.77
N ILE A 697 8.22 -2.09 15.79
CA ILE A 697 7.93 -1.75 17.20
C ILE A 697 8.12 -0.27 17.54
N GLY A 698 8.54 0.53 16.58
CA GLY A 698 8.69 1.98 16.67
C GLY A 698 9.24 2.57 15.38
N ARG A 699 9.01 3.86 15.17
CA ARG A 699 9.37 4.58 13.93
C ARG A 699 10.71 5.32 14.03
N THR A 700 11.35 5.33 15.20
CA THR A 700 12.58 6.09 15.45
C THR A 700 13.72 5.18 15.88
N PRO A 701 14.99 5.56 15.67
CA PRO A 701 16.16 4.82 16.14
C PRO A 701 16.21 4.62 17.67
N ARG A 702 15.42 5.39 18.43
CA ARG A 702 15.31 5.27 19.90
C ARG A 702 14.48 4.08 20.34
N SER A 703 13.55 3.64 19.51
CA SER A 703 12.76 2.45 19.79
C SER A 703 13.63 1.20 19.64
N ASN A 704 13.59 0.31 20.62
CA ASN A 704 14.35 -0.93 20.63
C ASN A 704 13.63 -2.01 21.46
N PRO A 705 14.07 -3.29 21.44
CA PRO A 705 13.45 -4.37 22.19
C PRO A 705 13.34 -4.08 23.69
N ALA A 706 14.37 -3.49 24.32
CA ALA A 706 14.34 -3.16 25.75
C ALA A 706 13.26 -2.14 26.11
N THR A 707 13.11 -1.09 25.28
CA THR A 707 12.07 -0.06 25.52
C THR A 707 10.67 -0.61 25.29
N TYR A 708 10.48 -1.41 24.25
CA TYR A 708 9.18 -1.97 23.89
C TYR A 708 8.65 -2.99 24.89
N THR A 709 9.51 -3.92 25.35
CA THR A 709 9.16 -4.93 26.34
C THR A 709 9.06 -4.37 27.76
N GLY A 710 9.51 -3.13 27.97
CA GLY A 710 9.58 -2.50 29.26
C GLY A 710 10.79 -2.98 30.12
N ALA A 711 11.76 -3.65 29.54
CA ALA A 711 13.00 -4.05 30.22
C ALA A 711 13.93 -2.87 30.53
N PHE A 712 13.85 -1.80 29.74
CA PHE A 712 14.73 -0.65 29.91
C PHE A 712 14.49 0.12 31.21
N THR A 713 13.26 0.16 31.73
CA THR A 713 12.95 0.83 33.00
C THR A 713 13.70 0.16 34.17
N PRO A 714 13.56 -1.14 34.45
CA PRO A 714 14.32 -1.78 35.53
C PRO A 714 15.85 -1.77 35.28
N ILE A 715 16.33 -1.74 34.02
CA ILE A 715 17.76 -1.57 33.74
C ILE A 715 18.23 -0.19 34.21
N ARG A 716 17.51 0.89 33.90
CA ARG A 716 17.86 2.25 34.37
C ARG A 716 17.80 2.37 35.89
N ASP A 717 16.79 1.81 36.51
CA ASP A 717 16.62 1.80 37.95
C ASP A 717 17.78 1.03 38.64
N TRP A 718 18.23 -0.06 38.05
CA TRP A 718 19.38 -0.83 38.52
C TRP A 718 20.66 -0.01 38.48
N PHE A 719 20.97 0.67 37.37
CA PHE A 719 22.14 1.51 37.23
C PHE A 719 22.08 2.72 38.18
N ALA A 720 20.93 3.36 38.34
CA ALA A 720 20.76 4.46 39.31
C ALA A 720 20.91 4.00 40.78
N GLY A 721 20.65 2.71 41.03
CA GLY A 721 20.82 2.11 42.36
C GLY A 721 22.27 1.77 42.71
N LEU A 722 23.22 1.81 41.79
CA LEU A 722 24.62 1.48 42.03
C LEU A 722 25.28 2.52 42.95
N PRO A 723 26.27 2.10 43.79
CA PRO A 723 26.96 2.98 44.71
C PRO A 723 27.55 4.22 44.02
N GLU A 724 28.20 4.06 42.89
CA GLU A 724 28.81 5.14 42.13
C GLU A 724 27.77 6.14 41.57
N ALA A 725 26.63 5.67 41.05
CA ALA A 725 25.54 6.53 40.60
C ALA A 725 24.93 7.32 41.73
N LYS A 726 24.74 6.68 42.91
CA LYS A 726 24.25 7.35 44.14
C LYS A 726 25.22 8.41 44.64
N ALA A 727 26.53 8.11 44.65
CA ALA A 727 27.57 9.06 45.08
C ALA A 727 27.60 10.31 44.19
N ARG A 728 27.26 10.16 42.88
CA ARG A 728 27.18 11.27 41.92
C ARG A 728 25.78 11.94 41.90
N GLY A 729 24.82 11.47 42.70
CA GLY A 729 23.45 11.97 42.73
C GLY A 729 22.64 11.66 41.47
N TYR A 730 23.03 10.66 40.70
CA TYR A 730 22.37 10.27 39.44
C TYR A 730 21.03 9.60 39.71
N LYS A 731 20.00 10.11 39.05
CA LYS A 731 18.64 9.54 39.05
C LYS A 731 18.42 8.63 37.80
N PRO A 732 17.37 7.82 37.75
CA PRO A 732 17.06 6.99 36.58
C PRO A 732 16.99 7.75 35.24
N GLY A 733 16.64 9.05 35.27
CA GLY A 733 16.67 9.93 34.10
C GLY A 733 18.04 10.11 33.44
N GLN A 734 19.14 10.04 34.25
CA GLN A 734 20.51 10.11 33.74
C GLN A 734 20.84 8.94 32.79
N PHE A 735 20.26 7.79 33.06
CA PHE A 735 20.42 6.57 32.25
C PHE A 735 19.40 6.44 31.14
N SER A 736 18.67 7.52 30.78
CA SER A 736 17.73 7.57 29.69
C SER A 736 18.32 8.30 28.49
N PHE A 737 18.38 7.65 27.34
CA PHE A 737 18.78 8.32 26.10
C PHE A 737 17.66 9.22 25.50
N ASN A 738 16.45 9.22 26.07
CA ASN A 738 15.33 10.06 25.64
C ASN A 738 15.27 11.40 26.34
N VAL A 739 15.97 11.56 27.48
CA VAL A 739 15.89 12.73 28.35
C VAL A 739 17.26 13.44 28.41
N LYS A 740 17.25 14.76 28.45
CA LYS A 740 18.48 15.54 28.66
C LYS A 740 19.14 15.20 30.01
N GLY A 741 20.45 15.23 30.03
CA GLY A 741 21.28 15.00 31.23
C GLY A 741 22.33 13.92 30.98
N GLY A 742 21.96 12.68 30.67
CA GLY A 742 22.91 11.59 30.43
C GLY A 742 23.09 11.17 28.98
N ARG A 743 22.26 11.67 28.08
CA ARG A 743 22.35 11.33 26.65
C ARG A 743 23.45 12.13 25.95
N CYS A 744 23.92 11.62 24.83
CA CYS A 744 24.72 12.37 23.88
C CYS A 744 23.87 13.47 23.23
N GLU A 745 24.24 14.75 23.41
CA GLU A 745 23.43 15.84 22.84
C GLU A 745 23.70 16.05 21.36
N ALA A 746 24.81 15.56 20.77
CA ALA A 746 25.08 15.65 19.34
C ALA A 746 24.07 14.83 18.52
N CYS A 747 23.81 13.58 18.92
CA CYS A 747 22.80 12.73 18.30
C CYS A 747 21.48 12.68 19.08
N GLN A 748 21.35 13.47 20.14
CA GLN A 748 20.19 13.51 21.04
C GLN A 748 19.75 12.12 21.57
N GLY A 749 20.69 11.18 21.68
CA GLY A 749 20.45 9.83 22.16
C GLY A 749 20.10 8.80 21.08
N ASP A 750 20.09 9.18 19.81
CA ASP A 750 19.80 8.26 18.70
C ASP A 750 20.96 7.29 18.43
N GLY A 751 22.19 7.69 18.74
CA GLY A 751 23.41 6.95 18.41
C GLY A 751 23.86 7.14 16.95
N VAL A 752 22.96 7.61 16.10
CA VAL A 752 23.18 7.89 14.68
C VAL A 752 22.71 9.31 14.35
N LEU A 753 23.24 9.87 13.27
CA LEU A 753 22.81 11.13 12.67
C LEU A 753 22.04 10.79 11.40
N LYS A 754 20.82 11.32 11.28
CA LYS A 754 20.01 11.20 10.06
C LYS A 754 20.43 12.30 9.09
N ILE A 755 20.82 11.92 7.90
CA ILE A 755 21.09 12.81 6.78
C ILE A 755 19.91 12.68 5.80
N GLU A 756 19.11 13.73 5.73
CA GLU A 756 17.94 13.74 4.82
C GLU A 756 18.41 13.98 3.38
N MET A 757 18.03 13.07 2.49
CA MET A 757 18.37 13.11 1.07
C MET A 757 17.09 13.39 0.27
N ASN A 758 16.96 14.59 -0.33
CA ASN A 758 15.74 15.05 -0.99
C ASN A 758 15.18 14.12 -2.09
N PHE A 759 16.02 13.30 -2.74
CA PHE A 759 15.63 12.42 -3.85
C PHE A 759 16.05 10.95 -3.65
N LEU A 760 16.73 10.63 -2.55
CA LEU A 760 17.24 9.31 -2.20
C LEU A 760 16.73 8.93 -0.80
N PRO A 761 16.75 7.64 -0.43
CA PRO A 761 16.47 7.24 0.94
C PRO A 761 17.40 7.95 1.94
N ASP A 762 16.86 8.31 3.11
CA ASP A 762 17.64 8.92 4.18
C ASP A 762 18.81 8.02 4.61
N VAL A 763 19.99 8.63 4.80
CA VAL A 763 21.19 7.91 5.25
C VAL A 763 21.37 8.13 6.75
N TYR A 764 21.68 7.05 7.47
CA TYR A 764 21.96 7.07 8.90
C TYR A 764 23.44 6.80 9.11
N VAL A 765 24.15 7.80 9.67
CA VAL A 765 25.60 7.70 9.94
C VAL A 765 25.81 7.63 11.45
N THR A 766 26.72 6.75 11.89
CA THR A 766 27.08 6.64 13.30
C THR A 766 27.57 7.97 13.85
N CYS A 767 27.06 8.37 15.02
CA CYS A 767 27.44 9.63 15.66
C CYS A 767 28.91 9.58 16.08
N GLU A 768 29.73 10.48 15.52
CA GLU A 768 31.16 10.57 15.81
C GLU A 768 31.46 10.88 17.28
N THR A 769 30.62 11.69 17.94
CA THR A 769 30.81 12.11 19.33
C THR A 769 30.67 10.97 20.32
N CYS A 770 29.62 10.15 20.18
CA CYS A 770 29.38 9.04 21.10
C CYS A 770 29.71 7.66 20.47
N LYS A 771 30.14 7.62 19.22
CA LYS A 771 30.47 6.38 18.49
C LYS A 771 29.37 5.32 18.61
N GLY A 772 28.10 5.73 18.51
CA GLY A 772 26.95 4.86 18.64
C GLY A 772 26.48 4.58 20.07
N ALA A 773 27.24 4.95 21.11
CA ALA A 773 26.94 4.64 22.51
C ALA A 773 25.71 5.36 23.10
N ARG A 774 25.13 6.36 22.41
CA ARG A 774 23.91 7.12 22.79
C ARG A 774 24.02 8.03 24.02
N TYR A 775 25.04 7.85 24.87
CA TYR A 775 25.22 8.55 26.16
C TYR A 775 26.45 9.45 26.15
N ASN A 776 26.49 10.39 27.10
CA ASN A 776 27.65 11.18 27.39
C ASN A 776 28.67 10.35 28.19
N ARG A 777 29.92 10.87 28.27
CA ARG A 777 31.04 10.16 28.87
C ARG A 777 30.81 9.88 30.34
N GLU A 778 30.24 10.83 31.08
CA GLU A 778 30.03 10.74 32.51
C GLU A 778 29.04 9.63 32.89
N THR A 779 28.00 9.44 32.09
CA THR A 779 27.03 8.32 32.27
C THR A 779 27.68 6.99 32.02
N LEU A 780 28.58 6.89 31.01
CA LEU A 780 29.26 5.65 30.61
C LEU A 780 30.32 5.21 31.64
N GLU A 781 30.78 6.10 32.55
CA GLU A 781 31.69 5.73 33.60
C GLU A 781 31.04 4.85 34.67
N VAL A 782 29.72 4.95 34.86
CA VAL A 782 29.00 4.08 35.82
C VAL A 782 28.88 2.67 35.25
N LYS A 783 29.48 1.70 35.92
CA LYS A 783 29.57 0.31 35.45
C LYS A 783 29.00 -0.67 36.46
N PHE A 784 28.32 -1.68 35.93
CA PHE A 784 27.92 -2.86 36.68
C PHE A 784 28.66 -4.08 36.09
N LYS A 785 29.38 -4.87 36.95
CA LYS A 785 30.24 -5.98 36.49
C LYS A 785 31.16 -5.58 35.31
N GLY A 786 31.70 -4.37 35.34
CA GLY A 786 32.61 -3.84 34.31
C GLY A 786 31.94 -3.32 33.04
N LYS A 787 30.61 -3.38 32.90
CA LYS A 787 29.84 -2.96 31.74
C LYS A 787 29.03 -1.69 32.03
N SER A 788 29.07 -0.71 31.12
CA SER A 788 28.23 0.48 31.14
C SER A 788 26.81 0.17 30.64
N ILE A 789 25.88 1.12 30.75
CA ILE A 789 24.54 0.95 30.22
C ILE A 789 24.53 0.83 28.68
N ALA A 790 25.46 1.46 27.96
CA ALA A 790 25.62 1.32 26.53
C ALA A 790 26.08 -0.10 26.16
N ASP A 791 27.05 -0.65 26.92
CA ASP A 791 27.50 -2.03 26.73
C ASP A 791 26.35 -3.03 26.95
N VAL A 792 25.46 -2.77 27.90
CA VAL A 792 24.25 -3.59 28.14
C VAL A 792 23.29 -3.53 26.96
N LEU A 793 23.08 -2.35 26.38
CA LEU A 793 22.24 -2.22 25.18
C LEU A 793 22.87 -2.92 23.97
N ASP A 794 24.18 -3.05 23.91
CA ASP A 794 24.90 -3.72 22.82
C ASP A 794 25.04 -5.25 23.03
N MET A 795 24.72 -5.77 24.22
CA MET A 795 24.65 -7.20 24.49
C MET A 795 23.55 -7.87 23.68
N THR A 796 23.77 -9.13 23.31
CA THR A 796 22.66 -9.99 22.85
C THR A 796 21.67 -10.21 23.99
N VAL A 797 20.42 -10.56 23.65
CA VAL A 797 19.41 -10.89 24.68
C VAL A 797 19.85 -12.07 25.52
N GLU A 798 20.53 -13.08 24.93
CA GLU A 798 21.06 -14.22 25.60
C GLU A 798 22.17 -13.84 26.60
N ASP A 799 23.11 -13.00 26.18
CA ASP A 799 24.16 -12.47 27.08
C ASP A 799 23.57 -11.67 28.24
N ALA A 800 22.58 -10.81 27.93
CA ALA A 800 21.90 -9.99 28.92
C ALA A 800 21.09 -10.84 29.92
N GLN A 801 20.50 -11.94 29.49
CA GLN A 801 19.80 -12.91 30.32
C GLN A 801 20.77 -13.47 31.43
N GLU A 802 21.94 -13.93 31.03
CA GLU A 802 22.94 -14.45 31.96
C GLU A 802 23.56 -13.33 32.82
N PHE A 803 23.84 -12.17 32.23
CA PHE A 803 24.40 -11.01 32.94
C PHE A 803 23.50 -10.53 34.09
N PHE A 804 22.17 -10.48 33.86
CA PHE A 804 21.18 -10.11 34.86
C PHE A 804 20.50 -11.27 35.56
N ARG A 805 21.10 -12.47 35.58
CA ARG A 805 20.54 -13.67 36.20
C ARG A 805 20.02 -13.46 37.63
N ALA A 806 20.70 -12.61 38.39
CA ALA A 806 20.37 -12.29 39.79
C ALA A 806 19.32 -11.15 39.91
N VAL A 807 18.83 -10.57 38.80
CA VAL A 807 17.88 -9.43 38.80
C VAL A 807 16.57 -9.87 38.15
N PRO A 808 15.59 -10.39 38.91
CA PRO A 808 14.39 -11.02 38.37
C PRO A 808 13.61 -10.14 37.41
N ALA A 809 13.43 -8.82 37.73
CA ALA A 809 12.67 -7.87 36.93
C ALA A 809 13.23 -7.64 35.52
N ILE A 810 14.54 -7.82 35.32
CA ILE A 810 15.20 -7.75 33.99
C ILE A 810 15.22 -9.13 33.36
N ARG A 811 15.62 -10.16 34.14
CA ARG A 811 15.74 -11.52 33.66
C ARG A 811 14.45 -12.05 33.03
N GLU A 812 13.29 -11.87 33.68
CA GLU A 812 11.99 -12.33 33.16
C GLU A 812 11.67 -11.74 31.78
N LYS A 813 12.10 -10.51 31.49
CA LYS A 813 11.92 -9.89 30.17
C LYS A 813 12.87 -10.48 29.13
N MET A 814 14.10 -10.79 29.52
CA MET A 814 15.07 -11.48 28.64
C MET A 814 14.63 -12.91 28.38
N ASP A 815 14.17 -13.65 29.41
CA ASP A 815 13.62 -14.98 29.29
C ASP A 815 12.50 -15.04 28.24
N ALA A 816 11.56 -14.08 28.27
CA ALA A 816 10.46 -14.00 27.31
C ALA A 816 10.96 -13.77 25.86
N LEU A 817 12.00 -12.95 25.68
CA LEU A 817 12.62 -12.75 24.36
C LEU A 817 13.35 -14.00 23.86
N VAL A 818 14.05 -14.71 24.73
CA VAL A 818 14.73 -15.99 24.39
C VAL A 818 13.69 -17.05 24.00
N GLN A 819 12.57 -17.15 24.73
CA GLN A 819 11.50 -18.11 24.46
C GLN A 819 10.90 -17.96 23.07
N VAL A 820 10.79 -16.74 22.55
CA VAL A 820 10.32 -16.49 21.18
C VAL A 820 11.43 -16.61 20.12
N GLY A 821 12.61 -17.12 20.48
CA GLY A 821 13.72 -17.35 19.56
C GLY A 821 14.51 -16.07 19.20
N LEU A 822 14.49 -15.05 20.04
CA LEU A 822 15.19 -13.77 19.79
C LEU A 822 16.43 -13.60 20.69
N GLY A 823 17.08 -14.69 21.13
CA GLY A 823 18.29 -14.63 21.93
C GLY A 823 19.46 -13.93 21.25
N TYR A 824 19.53 -13.98 19.93
CA TYR A 824 20.62 -13.45 19.12
C TYR A 824 20.55 -11.95 18.85
N ILE A 825 19.40 -11.29 18.98
CA ILE A 825 19.27 -9.84 18.73
C ILE A 825 19.89 -9.05 19.87
N LYS A 826 20.35 -7.82 19.58
CA LYS A 826 20.85 -6.92 20.64
C LYS A 826 19.70 -6.31 21.43
N VAL A 827 19.87 -6.17 22.75
CA VAL A 827 18.88 -5.59 23.67
C VAL A 827 18.48 -4.16 23.25
N GLY A 828 19.44 -3.36 22.76
CA GLY A 828 19.26 -2.01 22.25
C GLY A 828 19.19 -1.89 20.73
N GLN A 829 18.98 -2.98 19.99
CA GLN A 829 18.86 -2.94 18.52
C GLN A 829 17.77 -1.99 18.07
N GLN A 830 18.06 -1.17 17.09
CA GLN A 830 17.10 -0.18 16.60
C GLN A 830 15.89 -0.87 15.97
N ALA A 831 14.68 -0.37 16.25
CA ALA A 831 13.45 -0.93 15.71
C ALA A 831 13.40 -0.96 14.18
N THR A 832 14.08 -0.01 13.55
CA THR A 832 14.17 0.12 12.08
C THR A 832 15.05 -0.92 11.40
N THR A 833 15.90 -1.62 12.17
CA THR A 833 16.79 -2.66 11.66
C THR A 833 16.24 -4.08 11.91
N LEU A 834 15.14 -4.20 12.64
CA LEU A 834 14.46 -5.48 12.85
C LEU A 834 13.66 -5.88 11.62
N SER A 835 13.70 -7.15 11.26
CA SER A 835 12.77 -7.72 10.28
C SER A 835 11.33 -7.71 10.80
N GLY A 836 10.34 -7.82 9.90
CA GLY A 836 8.92 -7.86 10.28
C GLY A 836 8.63 -9.00 11.26
N GLY A 837 9.19 -10.19 11.04
CA GLY A 837 9.05 -11.34 11.92
C GLY A 837 9.72 -11.14 13.29
N GLU A 838 10.90 -10.51 13.35
CA GLU A 838 11.55 -10.15 14.61
C GLU A 838 10.72 -9.14 15.40
N ALA A 839 10.22 -8.08 14.74
CA ALA A 839 9.34 -7.09 15.37
C ALA A 839 8.09 -7.74 15.97
N GLN A 840 7.48 -8.67 15.25
CA GLN A 840 6.31 -9.43 15.70
C GLN A 840 6.62 -10.30 16.92
N ARG A 841 7.74 -11.00 16.91
CA ARG A 841 8.20 -11.82 18.06
C ARG A 841 8.53 -10.97 19.29
N VAL A 842 9.10 -9.77 19.11
CA VAL A 842 9.27 -8.80 20.21
C VAL A 842 7.92 -8.40 20.81
N LYS A 843 6.88 -8.19 19.98
CA LYS A 843 5.52 -7.92 20.47
C LYS A 843 4.97 -9.08 21.26
N LEU A 844 5.12 -10.30 20.76
CA LEU A 844 4.69 -11.52 21.42
C LEU A 844 5.39 -11.72 22.78
N SER A 845 6.71 -11.50 22.87
CA SER A 845 7.46 -11.63 24.12
C SER A 845 6.94 -10.73 25.24
N LYS A 846 6.45 -9.52 24.89
CA LYS A 846 5.83 -8.60 25.85
C LYS A 846 4.56 -9.17 26.46
N GLU A 847 3.76 -9.87 25.66
CA GLU A 847 2.51 -10.48 26.13
C GLU A 847 2.77 -11.73 26.97
N LEU A 848 3.80 -12.53 26.64
CA LEU A 848 4.24 -13.65 27.46
C LEU A 848 4.67 -13.23 28.86
N ALA A 849 5.34 -12.08 28.96
CA ALA A 849 5.80 -11.55 30.25
C ALA A 849 4.67 -10.98 31.13
N ARG A 850 3.41 -11.00 30.66
CA ARG A 850 2.23 -10.51 31.40
C ARG A 850 1.45 -11.66 32.01
N ARG A 851 0.77 -11.39 33.14
CA ARG A 851 -0.18 -12.36 33.69
C ARG A 851 -1.38 -12.51 32.74
N SER A 852 -1.64 -13.74 32.34
CA SER A 852 -2.81 -14.07 31.53
C SER A 852 -4.09 -14.04 32.36
N THR A 853 -5.17 -13.53 31.79
CA THR A 853 -6.52 -13.57 32.36
C THR A 853 -7.29 -14.81 31.91
N GLY A 854 -6.79 -15.52 30.87
CA GLY A 854 -7.48 -16.64 30.25
C GLY A 854 -8.68 -16.23 29.37
N ARG A 855 -8.87 -14.93 29.11
CA ARG A 855 -10.00 -14.37 28.35
C ARG A 855 -9.53 -13.37 27.27
N THR A 856 -8.26 -13.44 26.89
CA THR A 856 -7.68 -12.58 25.86
C THR A 856 -7.82 -13.21 24.48
N LEU A 857 -8.22 -12.43 23.50
CA LEU A 857 -8.17 -12.80 22.10
C LEU A 857 -6.86 -12.26 21.48
N TYR A 858 -6.02 -13.17 21.00
CA TYR A 858 -4.83 -12.84 20.21
C TYR A 858 -5.12 -13.02 18.72
N ILE A 859 -4.73 -12.05 17.91
CA ILE A 859 -4.81 -12.11 16.45
C ILE A 859 -3.40 -11.91 15.92
N LEU A 860 -2.92 -12.85 15.09
CA LEU A 860 -1.60 -12.84 14.49
C LEU A 860 -1.73 -12.94 12.97
N ASP A 861 -0.98 -12.11 12.28
CA ASP A 861 -0.92 -12.11 10.80
C ASP A 861 0.41 -12.68 10.35
N GLU A 862 0.40 -13.88 9.75
CA GLU A 862 1.53 -14.64 9.22
C GLU A 862 2.76 -14.67 10.16
N PRO A 863 2.64 -15.20 11.39
CA PRO A 863 3.71 -15.14 12.38
C PRO A 863 4.94 -15.99 12.05
N THR A 864 4.87 -16.89 11.08
CA THR A 864 6.00 -17.74 10.67
C THR A 864 6.81 -17.19 9.52
N THR A 865 6.49 -15.99 9.07
CA THR A 865 7.23 -15.28 8.02
C THR A 865 8.72 -15.20 8.35
N GLY A 866 9.58 -15.66 7.44
CA GLY A 866 11.04 -15.62 7.60
C GLY A 866 11.61 -16.57 8.65
N LEU A 867 10.86 -17.58 9.05
CA LEU A 867 11.27 -18.54 10.05
C LEU A 867 11.67 -19.90 9.44
N HIS A 868 12.80 -20.39 9.86
CA HIS A 868 13.20 -21.77 9.63
C HIS A 868 12.30 -22.76 10.42
N PHE A 869 12.15 -24.00 9.96
CA PHE A 869 11.31 -25.03 10.58
C PHE A 869 11.50 -25.15 12.10
N GLU A 870 12.75 -25.12 12.59
CA GLU A 870 13.07 -25.20 14.03
C GLU A 870 12.58 -23.94 14.78
N ASP A 871 12.64 -22.77 14.18
CA ASP A 871 12.13 -21.54 14.79
C ASP A 871 10.59 -21.54 14.80
N VAL A 872 9.95 -22.09 13.74
CA VAL A 872 8.48 -22.31 13.68
C VAL A 872 8.06 -23.24 14.83
N ARG A 873 8.77 -24.32 15.07
CA ARG A 873 8.47 -25.24 16.17
C ARG A 873 8.50 -24.52 17.53
N LYS A 874 9.57 -23.76 17.81
CA LYS A 874 9.68 -22.97 19.06
C LYS A 874 8.54 -21.95 19.20
N LEU A 875 8.20 -21.26 18.11
CA LEU A 875 7.10 -20.31 18.11
C LEU A 875 5.76 -20.99 18.42
N LEU A 876 5.49 -22.15 17.81
CA LEU A 876 4.27 -22.92 18.08
C LEU A 876 4.16 -23.37 19.54
N ASP A 877 5.26 -23.79 20.18
CA ASP A 877 5.27 -24.12 21.60
C ASP A 877 4.80 -22.95 22.47
N VAL A 878 5.23 -21.74 22.13
CA VAL A 878 4.80 -20.50 22.79
C VAL A 878 3.32 -20.19 22.53
N LEU A 879 2.87 -20.25 21.28
CA LEU A 879 1.48 -19.96 20.91
C LEU A 879 0.52 -20.95 21.58
N HIS A 880 0.85 -22.24 21.56
CA HIS A 880 0.04 -23.27 22.24
C HIS A 880 0.00 -23.07 23.75
N THR A 881 1.10 -22.66 24.39
CA THR A 881 1.13 -22.34 25.82
C THR A 881 0.16 -21.21 26.18
N LEU A 882 0.07 -20.17 25.35
CA LEU A 882 -0.90 -19.08 25.56
C LEU A 882 -2.35 -19.57 25.46
N VAL A 883 -2.64 -20.48 24.53
CA VAL A 883 -3.99 -21.07 24.41
C VAL A 883 -4.31 -21.98 25.59
N GLU A 884 -3.33 -22.75 26.10
CA GLU A 884 -3.48 -23.61 27.28
C GLU A 884 -3.80 -22.83 28.55
N GLN A 885 -3.42 -21.55 28.62
CA GLN A 885 -3.81 -20.63 29.68
C GLN A 885 -5.27 -20.14 29.58
N GLY A 886 -6.06 -20.67 28.63
CA GLY A 886 -7.48 -20.36 28.43
C GLY A 886 -7.76 -19.29 27.39
N ASN A 887 -6.75 -18.66 26.80
CA ASN A 887 -6.90 -17.62 25.79
C ASN A 887 -7.38 -18.20 24.46
N SER A 888 -7.89 -17.33 23.60
CA SER A 888 -8.26 -17.65 22.23
C SER A 888 -7.24 -17.04 21.25
N MET A 889 -6.88 -17.78 20.23
CA MET A 889 -5.89 -17.36 19.27
C MET A 889 -6.40 -17.55 17.84
N ILE A 890 -6.32 -16.50 17.04
CA ILE A 890 -6.62 -16.52 15.62
C ILE A 890 -5.33 -16.18 14.88
N VAL A 891 -4.92 -17.05 13.98
CA VAL A 891 -3.68 -16.91 13.19
C VAL A 891 -4.04 -16.98 11.72
N ILE A 892 -3.71 -15.94 10.97
CA ILE A 892 -3.74 -15.98 9.51
C ILE A 892 -2.44 -16.69 9.09
N GLU A 893 -2.54 -17.81 8.38
CA GLU A 893 -1.36 -18.59 8.01
C GLU A 893 -1.51 -19.37 6.70
N HIS A 894 -0.36 -19.54 6.04
CA HIS A 894 -0.19 -20.38 4.87
C HIS A 894 0.74 -21.57 5.11
N ASN A 895 1.56 -21.51 6.15
CA ASN A 895 2.48 -22.57 6.52
C ASN A 895 1.70 -23.79 7.01
N LEU A 896 1.80 -24.89 6.26
CA LEU A 896 1.07 -26.13 6.56
C LEU A 896 1.49 -26.79 7.88
N ASP A 897 2.73 -26.57 8.33
CA ASP A 897 3.21 -27.04 9.63
C ASP A 897 2.47 -26.35 10.79
N VAL A 898 2.10 -25.09 10.65
CA VAL A 898 1.24 -24.40 11.60
C VAL A 898 -0.20 -24.87 11.47
N VAL A 899 -0.73 -24.89 10.25
CA VAL A 899 -2.13 -25.25 9.97
C VAL A 899 -2.46 -26.65 10.48
N LYS A 900 -1.55 -27.63 10.31
CA LYS A 900 -1.76 -29.00 10.83
C LYS A 900 -1.84 -29.10 12.35
N THR A 901 -1.31 -28.09 13.09
CA THR A 901 -1.38 -28.05 14.56
C THR A 901 -2.63 -27.34 15.10
N ALA A 902 -3.41 -26.67 14.24
CA ALA A 902 -4.61 -25.93 14.64
C ALA A 902 -5.68 -26.83 15.26
N ASP A 903 -6.48 -26.27 16.18
CA ASP A 903 -7.67 -26.92 16.71
C ASP A 903 -8.88 -26.70 15.78
N TRP A 904 -8.88 -25.61 15.02
CA TRP A 904 -9.93 -25.21 14.10
C TRP A 904 -9.37 -24.44 12.92
N ILE A 905 -9.89 -24.67 11.74
CA ILE A 905 -9.51 -23.98 10.51
C ILE A 905 -10.76 -23.27 9.96
N ILE A 906 -10.55 -22.07 9.43
CA ILE A 906 -11.51 -21.33 8.61
C ILE A 906 -10.80 -21.06 7.28
N ASP A 907 -11.25 -21.74 6.22
CA ASP A 907 -10.65 -21.63 4.88
C ASP A 907 -11.49 -20.67 4.01
N ILE A 908 -10.85 -19.61 3.49
CA ILE A 908 -11.49 -18.53 2.74
C ILE A 908 -11.04 -18.57 1.29
N GLY A 909 -12.01 -18.53 0.38
CA GLY A 909 -11.73 -18.56 -1.05
C GLY A 909 -13.02 -18.54 -1.88
N PRO A 910 -13.11 -19.36 -2.93
CA PRO A 910 -12.12 -20.32 -3.43
C PRO A 910 -10.95 -19.69 -4.19
N GLU A 911 -11.12 -18.45 -4.69
CA GLU A 911 -10.14 -17.69 -5.44
C GLU A 911 -9.76 -16.37 -4.74
N GLY A 912 -8.80 -15.62 -5.30
CA GLY A 912 -8.48 -14.26 -4.89
C GLY A 912 -9.41 -13.21 -5.49
N GLY A 913 -9.44 -12.00 -4.92
CA GLY A 913 -10.21 -10.86 -5.43
C GLY A 913 -11.71 -11.14 -5.49
N ASP A 914 -12.34 -10.75 -6.59
CA ASP A 914 -13.79 -10.91 -6.78
C ASP A 914 -14.25 -12.38 -6.86
N GLY A 915 -13.35 -13.29 -7.18
CA GLY A 915 -13.62 -14.73 -7.14
C GLY A 915 -13.63 -15.34 -5.74
N GLY A 916 -13.16 -14.59 -4.74
CA GLY A 916 -13.03 -14.99 -3.34
C GLY A 916 -14.14 -14.49 -2.42
N GLY A 917 -13.78 -14.29 -1.17
CA GLY A 917 -14.62 -13.64 -0.16
C GLY A 917 -15.73 -14.52 0.40
N ARG A 918 -15.58 -15.86 0.35
CA ARG A 918 -16.55 -16.81 0.91
C ARG A 918 -15.83 -17.81 1.82
N ILE A 919 -16.52 -18.33 2.81
CA ILE A 919 -16.02 -19.48 3.56
C ILE A 919 -16.16 -20.73 2.68
N VAL A 920 -15.06 -21.39 2.40
CA VAL A 920 -14.99 -22.63 1.65
C VAL A 920 -15.22 -23.82 2.57
N ALA A 921 -14.50 -23.83 3.71
CA ALA A 921 -14.61 -24.87 4.72
C ALA A 921 -14.33 -24.28 6.12
N ALA A 922 -14.99 -24.82 7.15
CA ALA A 922 -14.70 -24.49 8.54
C ALA A 922 -14.86 -25.75 9.41
N GLY A 923 -13.82 -26.11 10.16
CA GLY A 923 -13.82 -27.33 10.95
C GLY A 923 -12.46 -27.64 11.52
N THR A 924 -12.29 -28.85 12.02
CA THR A 924 -10.97 -29.38 12.40
C THR A 924 -10.08 -29.58 11.15
N PRO A 925 -8.77 -29.62 11.28
CA PRO A 925 -7.87 -29.90 10.15
C PRO A 925 -8.25 -31.16 9.37
N GLU A 926 -8.73 -32.19 10.04
CA GLU A 926 -9.17 -33.44 9.43
C GLU A 926 -10.44 -33.28 8.59
N GLU A 927 -11.40 -32.47 9.06
CA GLU A 927 -12.63 -32.16 8.34
C GLU A 927 -12.35 -31.28 7.10
N VAL A 928 -11.49 -30.29 7.22
CA VAL A 928 -11.10 -29.42 6.10
C VAL A 928 -10.29 -30.21 5.06
N ALA A 929 -9.41 -31.13 5.49
CA ALA A 929 -8.65 -31.99 4.58
C ALA A 929 -9.54 -32.98 3.79
N ALA A 930 -10.72 -33.27 4.30
CA ALA A 930 -11.71 -34.11 3.62
C ALA A 930 -12.59 -33.35 2.62
N ASP A 931 -12.62 -32.01 2.68
CA ASP A 931 -13.42 -31.17 1.80
C ASP A 931 -12.74 -30.96 0.43
N PRO A 932 -13.30 -31.46 -0.67
CA PRO A 932 -12.69 -31.32 -2.00
C PRO A 932 -12.67 -29.89 -2.53
N ALA A 933 -13.48 -29.00 -1.98
CA ALA A 933 -13.53 -27.58 -2.38
C ALA A 933 -12.37 -26.78 -1.78
N SER A 934 -11.75 -27.28 -0.69
CA SER A 934 -10.67 -26.58 0.00
C SER A 934 -9.32 -26.85 -0.67
N HIS A 935 -8.71 -25.79 -1.19
CA HIS A 935 -7.33 -25.87 -1.68
C HIS A 935 -6.36 -26.18 -0.52
N THR A 936 -6.52 -25.50 0.62
CA THR A 936 -5.72 -25.79 1.83
C THR A 936 -5.86 -27.25 2.26
N GLY A 937 -7.11 -27.76 2.28
CA GLY A 937 -7.38 -29.15 2.63
C GLY A 937 -6.66 -30.16 1.74
N ARG A 938 -6.58 -29.87 0.44
CA ARG A 938 -5.87 -30.72 -0.54
C ARG A 938 -4.38 -30.88 -0.20
N TYR A 939 -3.69 -29.80 0.15
CA TYR A 939 -2.26 -29.83 0.52
C TYR A 939 -2.05 -30.36 1.94
N LEU A 940 -3.00 -30.17 2.85
CA LEU A 940 -2.94 -30.62 4.23
C LEU A 940 -3.13 -32.15 4.36
N LYS A 941 -3.94 -32.76 3.50
CA LYS A 941 -4.30 -34.19 3.57
C LYS A 941 -3.10 -35.13 3.63
N PRO A 942 -2.08 -35.03 2.76
CA PRO A 942 -0.93 -35.92 2.81
C PRO A 942 -0.15 -35.82 4.13
N LEU A 943 -0.08 -34.64 4.73
CA LEU A 943 0.63 -34.41 5.99
C LEU A 943 -0.09 -35.05 7.19
N LEU A 944 -1.41 -35.06 7.19
CA LEU A 944 -2.22 -35.73 8.21
C LEU A 944 -2.23 -37.25 8.04
N GLU A 945 -2.13 -37.78 6.82
CA GLU A 945 -2.10 -39.20 6.50
C GLU A 945 -0.77 -39.85 6.87
N ARG A 946 0.38 -39.20 6.70
CA ARG A 946 1.70 -39.66 7.11
C ARG A 946 1.71 -40.11 8.58
N ARG A 947 0.97 -39.45 9.45
CA ARG A 947 0.82 -39.80 10.85
C ARG A 947 0.08 -41.12 11.07
N ARG A 948 -0.94 -41.47 10.26
CA ARG A 948 -1.70 -42.72 10.43
C ARG A 948 -0.82 -43.94 10.19
N VAL A 949 0.11 -43.84 9.24
CA VAL A 949 1.05 -44.91 8.92
C VAL A 949 2.14 -45.06 9.96
N ALA A 950 2.58 -43.98 10.63
CA ALA A 950 3.60 -44.01 11.68
C ALA A 950 3.05 -44.45 13.07
N ALA A 951 1.72 -44.47 13.26
CA ALA A 951 1.04 -44.86 14.50
C ALA A 951 0.48 -46.32 14.45
N GLU A 952 0.41 -46.94 13.27
CA GLU A 952 0.18 -48.37 13.05
C GLU A 952 1.54 -49.14 13.00
#